data_c67795b45365bb84f6064ae9750b8967
#
_entry.id   c67795b45365bb84f6064ae9750b8967
#
_cell.length_a   1.000
_cell.length_b   1.000
_cell.length_c   1.000
_cell.angle_alpha   90.00
_cell.angle_beta   90.00
_cell.angle_gamma   90.00
#
_symmetry.space_group_name_H-M   'P 1'
#
loop_
_entity.id
_entity.type
_entity.pdbx_description
1 polymer ?
#
loop_
_entity_poly.entity_id
_entity_poly.type
_entity_poly.pdbx_seq_one_letter_code
_entity_poly.pdbx_strand_id
1 'polypeptide(L)'
;MVSQAQIHKMTRNDSTDISRSYNLNPVVVTGSGHHQRLKSTATPVHVLSAQEIREQGISTFDGALVRMMPQVSMAPNSMGTFLRLNGLGNKYILILINGQKLSGDISNNIDLNRINMARVKRIEVLDGAASSLYGSDAIAGVINIITDQPTQNLICATSDTRVSGHGQLTESVNLDISSKGFGSYTSYSYDRADSYRNNDLEYVKGSDTETQPSIAPLFTGYRSHLFGQKFTYAPNQHLALNAGLDYSYKITSRPETRPDVTGGNDYEMRYKGFRWNIGGIYKFTSRNSLQANFVVDRYRYGKEFDVATKDYAIGDYVQSKKQRMMDGELKAILGLTTNSTTIFGADWRQDNLTATSGNINEHVYTLAAYAQHEMKFLKDFTATLGLRLTHHETFNNHLTPKVALMYAPGEFRFRATYSAGFRAPGLDELYYHYFSVNRGKPQISFGNRDLKPEKSHYFSLNAEYRSQTIAVSLTGFINLIKDMVVKQNIPVDAVTLDMLRKEFPEMTDDQASKLEQYAVYQNSDKGDVKGVQLNVSANLFPGFNLSANYAYTYARTKSDSEWTPLERSIRHTATIAADYHHAWKRYSLNVNLNGRLQSKTYYPSYEDAPGYGIWNLYTTHSFDVAKWALIEPSIGIDNIFDRVDRRIDSATRKYALYSPGTMLVVGLKVKFK
;
A
#
# COMPACT_ATOMS: atom_id res chain seq x y z
N MET A 1 -32.26 4.42 16.01
CA MET A 1 -32.74 3.31 15.14
C MET A 1 -32.67 3.80 13.70
N VAL A 2 -31.60 3.46 13.00
CA VAL A 2 -31.58 3.58 11.52
C VAL A 2 -31.90 2.19 11.03
N SER A 3 -33.14 1.98 10.55
CA SER A 3 -33.61 0.68 10.09
C SER A 3 -32.82 0.23 8.86
N GLN A 4 -32.71 -1.10 8.65
CA GLN A 4 -32.16 -1.70 7.42
C GLN A 4 -32.83 -1.15 6.14
N ALA A 5 -34.06 -0.64 6.24
CA ALA A 5 -34.76 0.05 5.16
C ALA A 5 -34.07 1.36 4.72
N GLN A 6 -33.33 2.05 5.61
CA GLN A 6 -32.56 3.23 5.23
C GLN A 6 -31.21 2.87 4.59
N ILE A 7 -30.60 1.74 4.97
CA ILE A 7 -29.41 1.19 4.28
C ILE A 7 -29.83 0.68 2.89
N HIS A 8 -31.00 0.07 2.76
CA HIS A 8 -31.57 -0.38 1.47
C HIS A 8 -31.99 0.78 0.55
N LYS A 9 -32.42 1.93 1.10
CA LYS A 9 -32.74 3.13 0.29
C LYS A 9 -31.49 3.86 -0.19
N MET A 10 -30.35 3.73 0.50
CA MET A 10 -29.07 4.35 0.07
C MET A 10 -28.40 3.64 -1.12
N THR A 11 -28.74 2.37 -1.38
CA THR A 11 -28.18 1.62 -2.54
C THR A 11 -29.03 1.71 -3.81
N ARG A 12 -30.20 2.37 -3.76
CA ARG A 12 -31.11 2.48 -4.91
C ARG A 12 -30.95 3.76 -5.74
N ASN A 13 -30.07 4.68 -5.33
CA ASN A 13 -29.90 6.00 -5.98
C ASN A 13 -28.70 6.09 -6.93
N ASP A 14 -28.18 4.99 -7.44
CA ASP A 14 -27.01 5.01 -8.35
C ASP A 14 -27.37 5.26 -9.82
N SER A 15 -28.61 5.59 -10.17
CA SER A 15 -28.97 5.65 -11.59
C SER A 15 -29.71 6.91 -12.09
N THR A 16 -30.02 7.91 -11.26
CA THR A 16 -30.79 9.07 -11.73
C THR A 16 -30.52 10.40 -11.04
N ASP A 17 -29.50 10.56 -10.22
CA ASP A 17 -29.26 11.83 -9.55
C ASP A 17 -28.31 12.72 -10.37
N ILE A 18 -28.88 13.79 -10.92
CA ILE A 18 -28.24 14.79 -11.78
C ILE A 18 -27.24 15.68 -11.03
N SER A 19 -27.25 15.63 -9.69
CA SER A 19 -26.32 16.35 -8.82
C SER A 19 -25.42 15.36 -8.06
N ARG A 20 -24.37 14.87 -8.68
CA ARG A 20 -23.34 14.11 -7.96
C ARG A 20 -22.62 15.02 -7.00
N SER A 21 -22.82 14.81 -5.72
CA SER A 21 -21.97 15.37 -4.66
C SER A 21 -21.13 14.25 -4.07
N TYR A 22 -19.85 14.50 -3.82
CA TYR A 22 -19.01 13.54 -3.12
C TYR A 22 -19.54 13.31 -1.71
N ASN A 23 -19.57 12.03 -1.30
CA ASN A 23 -20.03 11.70 0.05
C ASN A 23 -18.94 12.02 1.08
N LEU A 24 -19.03 13.19 1.68
CA LEU A 24 -18.09 13.64 2.70
C LEU A 24 -18.16 12.84 4.02
N ASN A 25 -19.10 11.91 4.16
CA ASN A 25 -19.29 11.10 5.38
C ASN A 25 -19.53 9.61 5.07
N PRO A 26 -18.57 8.92 4.42
CA PRO A 26 -18.72 7.50 4.10
C PRO A 26 -18.72 6.61 5.35
N VAL A 27 -19.15 5.36 5.17
CA VAL A 27 -19.01 4.31 6.19
C VAL A 27 -17.61 3.73 6.12
N VAL A 28 -16.92 3.64 7.25
CA VAL A 28 -15.57 3.10 7.42
C VAL A 28 -15.52 1.99 8.46
N VAL A 29 -14.45 1.20 8.45
CA VAL A 29 -14.24 0.07 9.36
C VAL A 29 -12.89 0.18 10.07
N THR A 30 -11.85 0.69 9.40
CA THR A 30 -10.46 0.56 9.83
C THR A 30 -10.17 1.29 11.15
N GLY A 31 -10.78 2.44 11.38
CA GLY A 31 -10.53 3.22 12.61
C GLY A 31 -11.11 2.64 13.89
N SER A 32 -12.19 1.87 13.79
CA SER A 32 -12.97 1.37 14.93
C SER A 32 -13.07 -0.17 15.01
N GLY A 33 -12.70 -0.88 13.93
CA GLY A 33 -12.87 -2.34 13.85
C GLY A 33 -14.30 -2.80 13.54
N HIS A 34 -15.25 -1.87 13.40
CA HIS A 34 -16.63 -2.14 13.00
C HIS A 34 -17.17 -1.04 12.08
N HIS A 35 -18.27 -1.33 11.39
CA HIS A 35 -18.87 -0.37 10.45
C HIS A 35 -19.46 0.84 11.17
N GLN A 36 -18.94 2.03 10.87
CA GLN A 36 -19.52 3.31 11.35
C GLN A 36 -19.26 4.44 10.36
N ARG A 37 -20.01 5.54 10.49
CA ARG A 37 -19.80 6.72 9.65
C ARG A 37 -18.49 7.42 10.03
N LEU A 38 -17.77 7.94 9.05
CA LEU A 38 -16.49 8.62 9.24
C LEU A 38 -16.53 9.72 10.30
N LYS A 39 -17.59 10.53 10.33
CA LYS A 39 -17.78 11.58 11.34
C LYS A 39 -17.92 11.06 12.77
N SER A 40 -18.23 9.78 12.95
CA SER A 40 -18.47 9.17 14.26
C SER A 40 -17.24 8.43 14.79
N THR A 41 -16.15 8.32 14.02
CA THR A 41 -14.93 7.66 14.46
C THR A 41 -14.09 8.56 15.36
N ALA A 42 -13.67 8.05 16.51
CA ALA A 42 -12.76 8.76 17.41
C ALA A 42 -11.33 8.82 16.86
N THR A 43 -10.97 7.97 15.92
CA THR A 43 -9.67 7.98 15.21
C THR A 43 -9.89 8.43 13.76
N PRO A 44 -9.18 9.46 13.26
CA PRO A 44 -9.30 9.90 11.87
C PRO A 44 -8.93 8.81 10.88
N VAL A 45 -9.69 8.70 9.79
CA VAL A 45 -9.45 7.76 8.69
C VAL A 45 -9.57 8.53 7.37
N HIS A 46 -8.59 8.37 6.48
CA HIS A 46 -8.67 8.86 5.11
C HIS A 46 -9.36 7.80 4.24
N VAL A 47 -10.25 8.24 3.36
CA VAL A 47 -10.99 7.35 2.47
C VAL A 47 -10.80 7.80 1.04
N LEU A 48 -10.31 6.89 0.19
CA LEU A 48 -10.23 7.07 -1.26
C LEU A 48 -11.29 6.17 -1.88
N SER A 49 -12.31 6.75 -2.48
CA SER A 49 -13.37 5.98 -3.12
C SER A 49 -12.97 5.49 -4.51
N ALA A 50 -13.53 4.36 -4.96
CA ALA A 50 -13.31 3.87 -6.31
C ALA A 50 -13.74 4.87 -7.39
N GLN A 51 -14.74 5.69 -7.09
CA GLN A 51 -15.20 6.73 -7.98
C GLN A 51 -14.14 7.82 -8.15
N GLU A 52 -13.63 8.40 -7.07
CA GLU A 52 -12.57 9.42 -7.09
C GLU A 52 -11.30 8.91 -7.77
N ILE A 53 -10.91 7.65 -7.50
CA ILE A 53 -9.76 7.00 -8.14
C ILE A 53 -9.93 6.94 -9.66
N ARG A 54 -11.10 6.52 -10.15
CA ARG A 54 -11.40 6.44 -11.58
C ARG A 54 -11.47 7.82 -12.26
N GLU A 55 -12.10 8.79 -11.61
CA GLU A 55 -12.27 10.16 -12.14
C GLU A 55 -10.93 10.87 -12.29
N GLN A 56 -9.96 10.56 -11.43
CA GLN A 56 -8.57 11.03 -11.56
C GLN A 56 -7.72 10.22 -12.55
N GLY A 57 -8.31 9.34 -13.33
CA GLY A 57 -7.62 8.55 -14.34
C GLY A 57 -6.63 7.52 -13.78
N ILE A 58 -6.79 7.08 -12.54
CA ILE A 58 -5.84 6.21 -11.86
C ILE A 58 -6.25 4.74 -12.07
N SER A 59 -5.31 3.90 -12.51
CA SER A 59 -5.51 2.46 -12.75
C SER A 59 -4.75 1.55 -11.79
N THR A 60 -3.76 2.08 -11.06
CA THR A 60 -2.90 1.29 -10.18
C THR A 60 -3.09 1.69 -8.71
N PHE A 61 -2.85 0.75 -7.80
CA PHE A 61 -2.99 0.98 -6.36
C PHE A 61 -1.97 2.01 -5.83
N ASP A 62 -0.75 1.90 -6.28
CA ASP A 62 0.32 2.85 -5.97
C ASP A 62 0.01 4.25 -6.50
N GLY A 63 -0.53 4.35 -7.72
CA GLY A 63 -1.00 5.60 -8.29
C GLY A 63 -2.08 6.26 -7.43
N ALA A 64 -3.06 5.48 -6.92
CA ALA A 64 -4.10 6.00 -6.05
C ALA A 64 -3.53 6.61 -4.77
N LEU A 65 -2.63 5.91 -4.11
CA LEU A 65 -2.01 6.40 -2.88
C LEU A 65 -1.19 7.67 -3.12
N VAL A 66 -0.33 7.67 -4.15
CA VAL A 66 0.58 8.81 -4.41
C VAL A 66 -0.16 10.04 -4.90
N ARG A 67 -1.12 9.91 -5.83
CA ARG A 67 -1.83 11.07 -6.40
C ARG A 67 -2.83 11.70 -5.44
N MET A 68 -3.41 10.90 -4.51
CA MET A 68 -4.49 11.38 -3.65
C MET A 68 -4.06 11.66 -2.20
N MET A 69 -2.92 11.12 -1.74
CA MET A 69 -2.47 11.24 -0.35
C MET A 69 -1.10 11.92 -0.26
N PRO A 70 -1.00 13.14 0.27
CA PRO A 70 0.27 13.86 0.34
C PRO A 70 1.26 13.21 1.31
N GLN A 71 0.80 12.54 2.39
CA GLN A 71 1.65 11.84 3.35
C GLN A 71 2.26 10.54 2.82
N VAL A 72 1.84 10.07 1.62
CA VAL A 72 2.39 8.89 0.96
C VAL A 72 3.44 9.30 -0.06
N SER A 73 4.57 8.61 -0.07
CA SER A 73 5.57 8.71 -1.13
C SER A 73 6.01 7.33 -1.59
N MET A 74 6.45 7.25 -2.83
CA MET A 74 6.92 6.01 -3.45
C MET A 74 8.16 6.26 -4.29
N ALA A 75 9.02 5.24 -4.35
CA ALA A 75 10.11 5.16 -5.30
C ALA A 75 10.08 3.78 -5.94
N PRO A 76 9.81 3.68 -7.27
CA PRO A 76 9.90 2.41 -7.97
C PRO A 76 11.35 1.93 -8.02
N ASN A 77 11.53 0.63 -7.98
CA ASN A 77 12.80 -0.01 -8.31
C ASN A 77 12.53 -1.39 -8.92
N SER A 78 13.58 -2.02 -9.43
CA SER A 78 13.48 -3.36 -10.05
C SER A 78 13.07 -4.48 -9.08
N MET A 79 13.18 -4.24 -7.77
CA MET A 79 12.87 -5.18 -6.68
C MET A 79 11.53 -4.84 -5.98
N GLY A 80 10.62 -4.13 -6.63
CA GLY A 80 9.36 -3.68 -6.08
C GLY A 80 9.30 -2.18 -5.84
N THR A 81 8.26 -1.72 -5.14
CA THR A 81 8.03 -0.30 -4.88
C THR A 81 8.30 0.02 -3.42
N PHE A 82 9.18 0.99 -3.16
CA PHE A 82 9.39 1.52 -1.82
C PHE A 82 8.25 2.47 -1.45
N LEU A 83 7.27 1.96 -0.73
CA LEU A 83 6.17 2.75 -0.16
C LEU A 83 6.60 3.36 1.18
N ARG A 84 6.25 4.62 1.40
CA ARG A 84 6.40 5.33 2.69
C ARG A 84 5.08 5.99 3.07
N LEU A 85 4.72 5.88 4.33
CA LEU A 85 3.62 6.60 4.94
C LEU A 85 4.17 7.46 6.09
N ASN A 86 3.96 8.76 6.03
CA ASN A 86 4.54 9.70 7.00
C ASN A 86 6.05 9.55 7.16
N GLY A 87 6.78 9.28 6.06
CA GLY A 87 8.24 9.11 6.06
C GLY A 87 8.75 7.75 6.52
N LEU A 88 7.90 6.88 7.08
CA LEU A 88 8.25 5.50 7.49
C LEU A 88 8.01 4.52 6.34
N GLY A 89 8.94 3.58 6.14
CA GLY A 89 8.92 2.64 5.02
C GLY A 89 7.95 1.46 5.19
N ASN A 90 7.87 0.63 4.16
CA ASN A 90 6.93 -0.51 4.03
C ASN A 90 6.80 -1.39 5.27
N LYS A 91 7.90 -1.69 5.94
CA LYS A 91 7.92 -2.58 7.12
C LYS A 91 7.13 -2.04 8.32
N TYR A 92 6.74 -0.77 8.31
CA TYR A 92 5.94 -0.11 9.33
C TYR A 92 4.48 0.10 8.91
N ILE A 93 4.13 -0.32 7.69
CA ILE A 93 2.80 -0.11 7.10
C ILE A 93 2.11 -1.47 6.95
N LEU A 94 0.99 -1.64 7.63
CA LEU A 94 0.19 -2.85 7.48
C LEU A 94 -0.80 -2.69 6.34
N ILE A 95 -0.70 -3.56 5.34
CA ILE A 95 -1.63 -3.58 4.19
C ILE A 95 -2.62 -4.72 4.37
N LEU A 96 -3.90 -4.39 4.29
CA LEU A 96 -5.01 -5.32 4.48
C LEU A 96 -5.91 -5.37 3.24
N ILE A 97 -6.48 -6.53 2.98
CA ILE A 97 -7.61 -6.71 2.06
C ILE A 97 -8.80 -7.20 2.89
N ASN A 98 -9.84 -6.36 2.98
CA ASN A 98 -11.04 -6.62 3.81
C ASN A 98 -10.71 -6.95 5.29
N GLY A 99 -9.71 -6.27 5.84
CA GLY A 99 -9.26 -6.47 7.21
C GLY A 99 -8.26 -7.61 7.41
N GLN A 100 -7.93 -8.39 6.39
CA GLN A 100 -6.97 -9.51 6.46
C GLN A 100 -5.62 -9.09 5.87
N LYS A 101 -4.52 -9.39 6.56
CA LYS A 101 -3.15 -9.02 6.14
C LYS A 101 -2.83 -9.55 4.75
N LEU A 102 -2.26 -8.69 3.90
CA LEU A 102 -1.59 -9.06 2.66
C LEU A 102 -0.12 -9.36 2.97
N SER A 103 0.34 -10.55 2.59
CA SER A 103 1.71 -11.01 2.75
C SER A 103 2.41 -11.11 1.40
N GLY A 104 3.72 -11.34 1.44
CA GLY A 104 4.56 -11.50 0.25
C GLY A 104 5.27 -10.22 -0.14
N ASP A 105 6.56 -10.21 0.12
CA ASP A 105 7.43 -9.07 -0.14
C ASP A 105 8.61 -9.45 -1.03
N ILE A 106 9.16 -8.44 -1.69
CA ILE A 106 10.42 -8.47 -2.43
C ILE A 106 11.36 -7.54 -1.68
N SER A 107 12.38 -8.08 -1.03
CA SER A 107 13.33 -7.26 -0.25
C SER A 107 12.64 -6.31 0.75
N ASN A 108 11.72 -6.82 1.55
CA ASN A 108 10.90 -6.10 2.52
C ASN A 108 9.91 -5.07 1.92
N ASN A 109 9.61 -5.15 0.61
CA ASN A 109 8.59 -4.33 -0.03
C ASN A 109 7.44 -5.21 -0.50
N ILE A 110 6.24 -5.00 0.00
CA ILE A 110 5.06 -5.75 -0.43
C ILE A 110 4.81 -5.53 -1.93
N ASP A 111 4.53 -6.61 -2.66
CA ASP A 111 4.21 -6.53 -4.09
C ASP A 111 2.78 -6.00 -4.29
N LEU A 112 2.68 -4.68 -4.48
CA LEU A 112 1.40 -3.96 -4.62
C LEU A 112 0.69 -4.28 -5.94
N ASN A 113 1.39 -4.82 -6.95
CA ASN A 113 0.79 -5.24 -8.22
C ASN A 113 -0.14 -6.47 -8.07
N ARG A 114 -0.21 -7.08 -6.87
CA ARG A 114 -1.16 -8.15 -6.55
C ARG A 114 -2.58 -7.64 -6.24
N ILE A 115 -2.77 -6.33 -6.16
CA ILE A 115 -4.06 -5.72 -5.82
C ILE A 115 -4.83 -5.40 -7.11
N ASN A 116 -5.93 -6.11 -7.33
CA ASN A 116 -6.80 -5.87 -8.48
C ASN A 116 -7.68 -4.63 -8.24
N MET A 117 -7.32 -3.50 -8.88
CA MET A 117 -8.00 -2.22 -8.73
C MET A 117 -9.45 -2.24 -9.24
N ALA A 118 -9.79 -3.12 -10.19
CA ALA A 118 -11.16 -3.25 -10.69
C ALA A 118 -12.15 -3.76 -9.63
N ARG A 119 -11.65 -4.37 -8.56
CA ARG A 119 -12.43 -4.87 -7.41
C ARG A 119 -12.41 -3.95 -6.21
N VAL A 120 -11.62 -2.88 -6.23
CA VAL A 120 -11.55 -1.94 -5.10
C VAL A 120 -12.80 -1.09 -5.06
N LYS A 121 -13.48 -1.10 -3.92
CA LYS A 121 -14.61 -0.20 -3.61
C LYS A 121 -14.13 1.10 -2.98
N ARG A 122 -13.17 1.00 -2.08
CA ARG A 122 -12.48 2.12 -1.45
C ARG A 122 -11.20 1.66 -0.77
N ILE A 123 -10.31 2.58 -0.54
CA ILE A 123 -9.10 2.38 0.27
C ILE A 123 -9.28 3.23 1.54
N GLU A 124 -9.14 2.61 2.71
CA GLU A 124 -9.17 3.28 4.00
C GLU A 124 -7.75 3.34 4.55
N VAL A 125 -7.27 4.53 4.89
CA VAL A 125 -5.93 4.74 5.45
C VAL A 125 -6.05 5.33 6.85
N LEU A 126 -5.48 4.62 7.80
CA LEU A 126 -5.38 5.01 9.19
C LEU A 126 -3.94 5.39 9.49
N ASP A 127 -3.70 6.66 9.84
CA ASP A 127 -2.39 7.16 10.19
C ASP A 127 -2.01 6.82 11.64
N GLY A 128 -0.71 6.58 11.87
CA GLY A 128 -0.13 6.33 13.18
C GLY A 128 -0.33 4.90 13.69
N ALA A 129 0.15 4.66 14.91
CA ALA A 129 0.17 3.32 15.47
C ALA A 129 -1.25 2.73 15.65
N ALA A 130 -1.49 1.57 15.09
CA ALA A 130 -2.76 0.84 15.13
C ALA A 130 -2.61 -0.60 15.66
N SER A 131 -1.51 -0.88 16.35
CA SER A 131 -1.17 -2.23 16.81
C SER A 131 -2.16 -2.80 17.84
N SER A 132 -2.95 -1.96 18.49
CA SER A 132 -3.99 -2.41 19.43
C SER A 132 -5.11 -3.22 18.77
N LEU A 133 -5.43 -2.98 17.49
CA LEU A 133 -6.42 -3.76 16.73
C LEU A 133 -5.76 -4.73 15.76
N TYR A 134 -4.68 -4.31 15.10
CA TYR A 134 -4.14 -5.01 13.94
C TYR A 134 -2.79 -5.71 14.20
N GLY A 135 -2.22 -5.56 15.40
CA GLY A 135 -1.01 -6.24 15.82
C GLY A 135 0.28 -5.62 15.28
N SER A 136 1.30 -6.46 15.09
CA SER A 136 2.62 -6.05 14.59
C SER A 136 2.54 -5.39 13.23
N ASP A 137 3.55 -4.56 12.90
CA ASP A 137 3.78 -3.89 11.62
C ASP A 137 2.91 -2.62 11.36
N ALA A 138 1.98 -2.29 12.27
CA ALA A 138 1.11 -1.11 12.18
C ALA A 138 1.67 0.09 12.97
N ILE A 139 2.95 0.44 12.81
CA ILE A 139 3.60 1.59 13.49
C ILE A 139 3.35 2.90 12.73
N ALA A 140 3.47 2.90 11.41
CA ALA A 140 3.21 4.07 10.57
C ALA A 140 1.71 4.24 10.28
N GLY A 141 1.00 3.12 10.16
CA GLY A 141 -0.42 3.11 9.89
C GLY A 141 -0.89 1.81 9.24
N VAL A 142 -2.16 1.83 8.86
CA VAL A 142 -2.85 0.73 8.19
C VAL A 142 -3.47 1.22 6.90
N ILE A 143 -3.27 0.48 5.82
CA ILE A 143 -3.94 0.69 4.53
C ILE A 143 -4.85 -0.51 4.29
N ASN A 144 -6.16 -0.31 4.36
CA ASN A 144 -7.15 -1.37 4.21
C ASN A 144 -7.92 -1.21 2.90
N ILE A 145 -7.76 -2.18 2.01
CA ILE A 145 -8.43 -2.23 0.72
C ILE A 145 -9.77 -2.94 0.92
N ILE A 146 -10.86 -2.20 0.77
CA ILE A 146 -12.21 -2.74 0.83
C ILE A 146 -12.65 -3.08 -0.59
N THR A 147 -12.92 -4.36 -0.83
CA THR A 147 -13.37 -4.83 -2.14
C THR A 147 -14.89 -4.79 -2.26
N ASP A 148 -15.36 -4.73 -3.50
CA ASP A 148 -16.79 -4.77 -3.79
C ASP A 148 -17.44 -6.04 -3.27
N GLN A 149 -18.70 -5.87 -2.81
CA GLN A 149 -19.59 -6.97 -2.47
C GLN A 149 -20.81 -6.95 -3.40
N PRO A 150 -21.40 -8.12 -3.63
CA PRO A 150 -22.51 -8.28 -4.55
C PRO A 150 -23.72 -7.41 -4.24
N THR A 151 -24.30 -6.92 -5.30
CA THR A 151 -25.66 -6.40 -5.28
C THR A 151 -26.65 -7.58 -5.42
N GLN A 152 -27.77 -7.50 -4.73
CA GLN A 152 -28.78 -8.58 -4.75
C GLN A 152 -29.42 -8.73 -6.14
N ASN A 153 -29.58 -10.00 -6.58
CA ASN A 153 -30.30 -10.39 -7.80
C ASN A 153 -29.81 -9.68 -9.08
N LEU A 154 -28.50 -9.76 -9.34
CA LEU A 154 -27.91 -9.14 -10.51
C LEU A 154 -26.99 -10.12 -11.23
N ILE A 155 -27.03 -10.06 -12.57
CA ILE A 155 -25.94 -10.51 -13.43
C ILE A 155 -25.34 -9.27 -14.03
N CYS A 156 -24.06 -9.02 -13.78
CA CYS A 156 -23.36 -7.84 -14.28
C CYS A 156 -22.00 -8.26 -14.84
N ALA A 157 -21.73 -7.89 -16.08
CA ALA A 157 -20.42 -8.01 -16.68
C ALA A 157 -19.81 -6.63 -16.90
N THR A 158 -18.53 -6.47 -16.58
CA THR A 158 -17.82 -5.21 -16.81
C THR A 158 -16.48 -5.52 -17.47
N SER A 159 -16.17 -4.78 -18.55
CA SER A 159 -14.84 -4.71 -19.16
C SER A 159 -14.33 -3.28 -19.02
N ASP A 160 -13.06 -3.11 -18.64
CA ASP A 160 -12.40 -1.80 -18.47
C ASP A 160 -11.01 -1.91 -19.09
N THR A 161 -10.84 -1.28 -20.25
CA THR A 161 -9.59 -1.25 -21.03
C THR A 161 -8.99 0.14 -20.94
N ARG A 162 -7.69 0.22 -20.66
CA ARG A 162 -6.94 1.48 -20.66
C ARG A 162 -5.60 1.30 -21.34
N VAL A 163 -5.25 2.26 -22.20
CA VAL A 163 -3.98 2.30 -22.94
C VAL A 163 -3.31 3.65 -22.70
N SER A 164 -2.00 3.64 -22.56
CA SER A 164 -1.18 4.84 -22.39
C SER A 164 0.18 4.67 -23.09
N GLY A 165 1.02 5.72 -23.04
CA GLY A 165 2.39 5.67 -23.55
C GLY A 165 3.24 4.57 -22.91
N HIS A 166 4.39 4.27 -23.50
CA HIS A 166 5.31 3.22 -23.07
C HIS A 166 4.65 1.83 -22.93
N GLY A 167 3.80 1.48 -23.89
CA GLY A 167 3.14 0.17 -23.95
C GLY A 167 2.25 -0.14 -22.76
N GLN A 168 1.84 0.85 -21.99
CA GLN A 168 0.95 0.62 -20.85
C GLN A 168 -0.42 0.17 -21.35
N LEU A 169 -0.85 -0.99 -20.86
CA LEU A 169 -2.16 -1.57 -21.11
C LEU A 169 -2.68 -2.15 -19.79
N THR A 170 -3.86 -1.73 -19.38
CA THR A 170 -4.65 -2.38 -18.34
C THR A 170 -5.95 -2.87 -18.94
N GLU A 171 -6.24 -4.15 -18.80
CA GLU A 171 -7.50 -4.77 -19.18
C GLU A 171 -8.10 -5.50 -18.00
N SER A 172 -9.35 -5.25 -17.66
CA SER A 172 -10.05 -5.91 -16.57
C SER A 172 -11.41 -6.41 -17.03
N VAL A 173 -11.70 -7.66 -16.76
CA VAL A 173 -13.01 -8.26 -16.99
C VAL A 173 -13.57 -8.79 -15.67
N ASN A 174 -14.78 -8.38 -15.33
CA ASN A 174 -15.49 -8.82 -14.13
C ASN A 174 -16.85 -9.40 -14.48
N LEU A 175 -17.20 -10.52 -13.85
CA LEU A 175 -18.52 -11.13 -13.92
C LEU A 175 -19.07 -11.31 -12.49
N ASP A 176 -20.17 -10.63 -12.22
CA ASP A 176 -20.87 -10.64 -10.95
C ASP A 176 -22.22 -11.29 -11.11
N ILE A 177 -22.43 -12.36 -10.37
CA ILE A 177 -23.70 -13.09 -10.36
C ILE A 177 -24.18 -13.16 -8.90
N SER A 178 -25.40 -12.71 -8.65
CA SER A 178 -26.00 -12.86 -7.33
C SER A 178 -27.48 -13.19 -7.41
N SER A 179 -27.91 -14.16 -6.61
CA SER A 179 -29.30 -14.60 -6.52
C SER A 179 -29.58 -15.30 -5.20
N LYS A 180 -30.72 -15.00 -4.59
CA LYS A 180 -31.23 -15.68 -3.38
C LYS A 180 -30.19 -15.85 -2.25
N GLY A 181 -29.41 -14.79 -2.00
CA GLY A 181 -28.38 -14.76 -0.96
C GLY A 181 -27.04 -15.39 -1.36
N PHE A 182 -26.93 -16.03 -2.51
CA PHE A 182 -25.68 -16.48 -3.09
C PHE A 182 -25.09 -15.41 -4.01
N GLY A 183 -23.78 -15.23 -3.97
CA GLY A 183 -23.03 -14.35 -4.86
C GLY A 183 -21.75 -15.01 -5.33
N SER A 184 -21.44 -14.84 -6.61
CA SER A 184 -20.21 -15.27 -7.27
C SER A 184 -19.59 -14.09 -8.01
N TYR A 185 -18.31 -13.83 -7.77
CA TYR A 185 -17.54 -12.73 -8.33
C TYR A 185 -16.29 -13.28 -8.95
N THR A 186 -16.24 -13.25 -10.25
CA THR A 186 -15.07 -13.60 -11.04
C THR A 186 -14.43 -12.32 -11.54
N SER A 187 -13.13 -12.20 -11.43
CA SER A 187 -12.37 -11.09 -11.98
C SER A 187 -11.08 -11.60 -12.63
N TYR A 188 -10.74 -10.99 -13.74
CA TYR A 188 -9.44 -11.14 -14.36
C TYR A 188 -8.90 -9.76 -14.73
N SER A 189 -7.63 -9.52 -14.50
CA SER A 189 -6.94 -8.31 -14.95
C SER A 189 -5.61 -8.68 -15.60
N TYR A 190 -5.31 -8.01 -16.68
CA TYR A 190 -4.02 -8.03 -17.36
C TYR A 190 -3.44 -6.63 -17.35
N ASP A 191 -2.21 -6.50 -16.85
CA ASP A 191 -1.49 -5.24 -16.80
C ASP A 191 -0.12 -5.42 -17.44
N ARG A 192 0.24 -4.48 -18.32
CA ARG A 192 1.53 -4.43 -18.99
C ARG A 192 2.07 -3.01 -19.00
N ALA A 193 3.37 -2.87 -18.91
CA ALA A 193 4.10 -1.63 -19.21
C ALA A 193 5.48 -1.97 -19.76
N ASP A 194 5.97 -1.18 -20.71
CA ASP A 194 7.32 -1.32 -21.24
C ASP A 194 8.32 -0.56 -20.34
N SER A 195 9.59 -0.92 -20.40
CA SER A 195 10.65 -0.22 -19.71
C SER A 195 10.89 1.17 -20.29
N TYR A 196 11.29 2.12 -19.44
CA TYR A 196 11.71 3.44 -19.91
C TYR A 196 12.88 3.99 -19.11
N ARG A 197 13.48 5.08 -19.62
CA ARG A 197 14.57 5.85 -19.00
C ARG A 197 14.15 7.31 -18.89
N ASN A 198 14.72 8.02 -17.91
CA ASN A 198 14.61 9.48 -17.84
C ASN A 198 15.69 10.18 -18.65
N ASN A 199 16.85 9.52 -18.87
CA ASN A 199 17.95 10.00 -19.68
C ASN A 199 18.52 8.85 -20.50
N ASP A 200 18.93 9.13 -21.73
CA ASP A 200 19.56 8.16 -22.63
C ASP A 200 21.07 8.00 -22.39
N LEU A 201 21.64 8.81 -21.49
CA LEU A 201 23.04 8.78 -21.09
C LEU A 201 23.21 8.25 -19.67
N GLU A 202 24.32 7.59 -19.44
CA GLU A 202 24.84 7.22 -18.12
C GLU A 202 26.34 7.54 -18.06
N TYR A 203 26.90 7.71 -16.85
CA TYR A 203 28.33 7.90 -16.70
C TYR A 203 29.12 6.63 -17.02
N VAL A 204 30.25 6.80 -17.68
CA VAL A 204 31.24 5.72 -17.82
C VAL A 204 31.71 5.30 -16.44
N LYS A 205 31.90 3.98 -16.24
CA LYS A 205 32.31 3.44 -14.95
C LYS A 205 33.59 4.08 -14.42
N GLY A 206 33.50 4.72 -13.25
CA GLY A 206 34.64 5.38 -12.61
C GLY A 206 34.88 6.85 -13.06
N SER A 207 34.03 7.39 -13.91
CA SER A 207 34.05 8.79 -14.33
C SER A 207 32.79 9.50 -13.91
N ASP A 208 32.91 10.76 -13.48
CA ASP A 208 31.78 11.66 -13.21
C ASP A 208 31.63 12.72 -14.33
N THR A 209 32.40 12.61 -15.40
CA THR A 209 32.43 13.57 -16.53
C THR A 209 32.20 12.91 -17.88
N GLU A 210 32.69 11.68 -18.08
CA GLU A 210 32.50 10.95 -19.33
C GLU A 210 31.20 10.20 -19.33
N THR A 211 30.42 10.31 -20.41
CA THR A 211 29.11 9.69 -20.57
C THR A 211 29.10 8.69 -21.74
N GLN A 212 28.23 7.71 -21.63
CA GLN A 212 27.97 6.71 -22.66
C GLN A 212 26.44 6.50 -22.76
N PRO A 213 25.93 5.90 -23.84
CA PRO A 213 24.52 5.53 -23.92
C PRO A 213 24.09 4.62 -22.76
N SER A 214 23.02 5.01 -22.07
CA SER A 214 22.46 4.22 -20.98
C SER A 214 21.74 2.99 -21.52
N ILE A 215 22.01 1.84 -20.95
CA ILE A 215 21.35 0.57 -21.28
C ILE A 215 20.42 0.09 -20.15
N ALA A 216 20.60 0.59 -18.93
CA ALA A 216 19.77 0.23 -17.79
C ALA A 216 18.46 1.01 -17.79
N PRO A 217 17.29 0.36 -17.79
CA PRO A 217 16.04 1.07 -17.64
C PRO A 217 15.90 1.63 -16.22
N LEU A 218 15.31 2.81 -16.11
CA LEU A 218 14.93 3.39 -14.84
C LEU A 218 13.70 2.68 -14.26
N PHE A 219 12.70 2.51 -15.11
CA PHE A 219 11.51 1.72 -14.83
C PHE A 219 11.60 0.39 -15.59
N THR A 220 11.49 -0.70 -14.86
CA THR A 220 11.52 -2.05 -15.44
C THR A 220 10.12 -2.44 -15.92
N GLY A 221 10.00 -2.76 -17.19
CA GLY A 221 8.76 -3.23 -17.78
C GLY A 221 8.27 -4.53 -17.16
N TYR A 222 6.96 -4.74 -17.21
CA TYR A 222 6.34 -5.94 -16.65
C TYR A 222 5.10 -6.37 -17.42
N ARG A 223 4.74 -7.63 -17.21
CA ARG A 223 3.45 -8.23 -17.59
C ARG A 223 2.87 -8.91 -16.36
N SER A 224 1.61 -8.63 -16.03
CA SER A 224 0.94 -9.15 -14.84
C SER A 224 -0.43 -9.69 -15.15
N HIS A 225 -0.77 -10.85 -14.60
CA HIS A 225 -2.07 -11.48 -14.66
C HIS A 225 -2.62 -11.64 -13.26
N LEU A 226 -3.80 -11.12 -13.02
CA LEU A 226 -4.50 -11.24 -11.75
C LEU A 226 -5.83 -11.96 -11.99
N PHE A 227 -6.07 -13.04 -11.27
CA PHE A 227 -7.34 -13.73 -11.26
C PHE A 227 -7.90 -13.75 -9.85
N GLY A 228 -9.17 -13.41 -9.69
CA GLY A 228 -9.87 -13.44 -8.42
C GLY A 228 -11.22 -14.12 -8.55
N GLN A 229 -11.55 -14.97 -7.58
CA GLN A 229 -12.87 -15.55 -7.39
C GLN A 229 -13.31 -15.37 -5.97
N LYS A 230 -14.52 -14.84 -5.77
CA LYS A 230 -15.13 -14.70 -4.45
C LYS A 230 -16.54 -15.27 -4.48
N PHE A 231 -16.85 -16.06 -3.48
CA PHE A 231 -18.20 -16.54 -3.21
C PHE A 231 -18.72 -15.92 -1.92
N THR A 232 -19.99 -15.60 -1.90
CA THR A 232 -20.69 -15.19 -0.68
C THR A 232 -22.00 -15.95 -0.59
N TYR A 233 -22.40 -16.28 0.65
CA TYR A 233 -23.66 -16.93 0.89
C TYR A 233 -24.31 -16.38 2.16
N ALA A 234 -25.45 -15.74 2.01
CA ALA A 234 -26.22 -15.14 3.09
C ALA A 234 -27.68 -15.67 3.03
N PRO A 235 -27.95 -16.88 3.53
CA PRO A 235 -29.28 -17.50 3.46
C PRO A 235 -30.35 -16.74 4.23
N ASN A 236 -29.93 -15.98 5.24
CA ASN A 236 -30.80 -15.17 6.08
C ASN A 236 -30.04 -13.94 6.63
N GLN A 237 -30.71 -13.12 7.44
CA GLN A 237 -30.13 -11.92 8.04
C GLN A 237 -29.10 -12.19 9.17
N HIS A 238 -29.03 -13.43 9.67
CA HIS A 238 -28.15 -13.82 10.76
C HIS A 238 -26.81 -14.36 10.29
N LEU A 239 -26.78 -15.12 9.20
CA LEU A 239 -25.57 -15.79 8.71
C LEU A 239 -25.12 -15.20 7.38
N ALA A 240 -23.85 -14.84 7.29
CA ALA A 240 -23.18 -14.52 6.04
C ALA A 240 -21.84 -15.24 5.99
N LEU A 241 -21.61 -16.02 4.95
CA LEU A 241 -20.38 -16.77 4.69
C LEU A 241 -19.67 -16.18 3.48
N ASN A 242 -18.36 -16.27 3.43
CA ASN A 242 -17.56 -15.91 2.28
C ASN A 242 -16.39 -16.87 2.09
N ALA A 243 -16.00 -17.07 0.83
CA ALA A 243 -14.78 -17.75 0.45
C ALA A 243 -14.16 -16.98 -0.73
N GLY A 244 -12.84 -16.87 -0.75
CA GLY A 244 -12.13 -16.16 -1.78
C GLY A 244 -10.88 -16.89 -2.22
N LEU A 245 -10.50 -16.67 -3.47
CA LEU A 245 -9.28 -17.15 -4.09
C LEU A 245 -8.73 -16.06 -5.00
N ASP A 246 -7.45 -15.71 -4.82
CA ASP A 246 -6.73 -14.76 -5.65
C ASP A 246 -5.43 -15.42 -6.16
N TYR A 247 -5.20 -15.33 -7.46
CA TYR A 247 -3.97 -15.76 -8.09
C TYR A 247 -3.34 -14.59 -8.81
N SER A 248 -2.04 -14.40 -8.62
CA SER A 248 -1.25 -13.39 -9.30
C SER A 248 -0.01 -14.00 -9.96
N TYR A 249 0.26 -13.61 -11.18
CA TYR A 249 1.45 -13.97 -11.91
C TYR A 249 2.03 -12.73 -12.59
N LYS A 250 3.28 -12.41 -12.30
CA LYS A 250 3.97 -11.25 -12.87
C LYS A 250 5.34 -11.68 -13.39
N ILE A 251 5.71 -11.10 -14.52
CA ILE A 251 7.03 -11.21 -15.13
C ILE A 251 7.60 -9.81 -15.22
N THR A 252 8.86 -9.63 -14.84
CA THR A 252 9.61 -8.41 -15.10
C THR A 252 10.83 -8.75 -15.94
N SER A 253 10.96 -8.08 -17.09
CA SER A 253 12.15 -8.15 -17.92
C SER A 253 13.22 -7.24 -17.34
N ARG A 254 14.46 -7.66 -17.38
CA ARG A 254 15.63 -6.82 -17.07
C ARG A 254 16.49 -6.70 -18.31
N PRO A 255 16.20 -5.80 -19.23
CA PRO A 255 16.99 -5.63 -20.44
C PRO A 255 18.29 -4.87 -20.16
N GLU A 256 19.19 -5.45 -19.37
CA GLU A 256 20.56 -4.95 -19.21
C GLU A 256 21.49 -5.90 -19.93
N THR A 257 21.63 -5.78 -21.20
CA THR A 257 22.66 -6.49 -21.95
C THR A 257 23.81 -5.53 -22.23
N ARG A 258 24.86 -5.58 -21.42
CA ARG A 258 26.16 -5.06 -21.81
C ARG A 258 26.99 -6.23 -22.32
N PRO A 259 27.56 -6.14 -23.53
CA PRO A 259 28.48 -7.14 -24.05
C PRO A 259 29.72 -7.35 -23.17
N ASP A 260 30.06 -6.35 -22.34
CA ASP A 260 31.23 -6.33 -21.45
C ASP A 260 30.89 -6.75 -20.00
N VAL A 261 29.64 -7.02 -19.67
CA VAL A 261 29.22 -7.50 -18.35
C VAL A 261 28.78 -8.97 -18.45
N THR A 262 29.72 -9.87 -18.23
CA THR A 262 29.40 -11.30 -18.05
C THR A 262 28.53 -11.50 -16.80
N GLY A 263 27.36 -12.12 -16.95
CA GLY A 263 26.43 -12.45 -15.89
C GLY A 263 25.38 -11.39 -15.57
N GLY A 264 25.14 -10.42 -16.45
CA GLY A 264 24.01 -9.48 -16.36
C GLY A 264 22.80 -10.04 -17.08
N ASN A 265 21.70 -10.19 -16.42
CA ASN A 265 20.30 -10.30 -16.88
C ASN A 265 19.97 -11.34 -17.97
N ASP A 266 20.60 -12.49 -17.89
CA ASP A 266 20.27 -13.65 -18.71
C ASP A 266 18.96 -14.32 -18.25
N TYR A 267 18.11 -13.58 -17.50
CA TYR A 267 16.89 -14.10 -16.91
C TYR A 267 15.78 -13.05 -16.75
N GLU A 268 14.56 -13.53 -16.79
CA GLU A 268 13.38 -12.77 -16.32
C GLU A 268 13.06 -13.13 -14.86
N MET A 269 12.54 -12.15 -14.12
CA MET A 269 12.01 -12.41 -12.78
C MET A 269 10.55 -12.87 -12.87
N ARG A 270 10.25 -14.01 -12.28
CA ARG A 270 8.90 -14.58 -12.20
C ARG A 270 8.36 -14.47 -10.79
N TYR A 271 7.18 -13.87 -10.63
CA TYR A 271 6.51 -13.69 -9.35
C TYR A 271 5.17 -14.43 -9.38
N LYS A 272 4.88 -15.23 -8.35
CA LYS A 272 3.63 -15.99 -8.23
C LYS A 272 3.04 -15.82 -6.84
N GLY A 273 1.82 -15.31 -6.77
CA GLY A 273 1.02 -15.22 -5.55
C GLY A 273 -0.20 -16.12 -5.62
N PHE A 274 -0.52 -16.77 -4.52
CA PHE A 274 -1.74 -17.55 -4.35
C PHE A 274 -2.29 -17.33 -2.96
N ARG A 275 -3.45 -16.71 -2.88
CA ARG A 275 -4.16 -16.38 -1.65
C ARG A 275 -5.54 -17.00 -1.68
N TRP A 276 -5.93 -17.63 -0.58
CA TRP A 276 -7.32 -18.02 -0.37
C TRP A 276 -7.75 -17.68 1.04
N ASN A 277 -9.03 -17.44 1.19
CA ASN A 277 -9.63 -17.16 2.48
C ASN A 277 -11.02 -17.78 2.59
N ILE A 278 -11.39 -18.08 3.81
CA ILE A 278 -12.74 -18.46 4.20
C ILE A 278 -13.13 -17.67 5.44
N GLY A 279 -14.39 -17.26 5.51
CA GLY A 279 -14.85 -16.52 6.66
C GLY A 279 -16.37 -16.52 6.79
N GLY A 280 -16.83 -16.08 7.94
CA GLY A 280 -18.25 -15.97 8.22
C GLY A 280 -18.55 -14.97 9.31
N ILE A 281 -19.78 -14.48 9.27
CA ILE A 281 -20.34 -13.57 10.28
C ILE A 281 -21.66 -14.18 10.72
N TYR A 282 -21.82 -14.42 12.03
CA TYR A 282 -23.08 -14.76 12.64
C TYR A 282 -23.58 -13.60 13.50
N LYS A 283 -24.74 -13.07 13.16
CA LYS A 283 -25.40 -11.97 13.86
C LYS A 283 -26.44 -12.51 14.81
N PHE A 284 -26.21 -12.41 16.11
CA PHE A 284 -27.20 -12.72 17.13
C PHE A 284 -28.34 -11.70 17.15
N THR A 285 -27.95 -10.42 16.99
CA THR A 285 -28.86 -9.29 16.88
C THR A 285 -28.31 -8.28 15.84
N SER A 286 -29.01 -7.17 15.60
CA SER A 286 -28.50 -6.09 14.75
C SER A 286 -27.22 -5.42 15.29
N ARG A 287 -26.85 -5.65 16.56
CA ARG A 287 -25.71 -5.04 17.24
C ARG A 287 -24.67 -6.03 17.74
N ASN A 288 -25.02 -7.33 17.77
CA ASN A 288 -24.15 -8.37 18.30
C ASN A 288 -23.83 -9.38 17.22
N SER A 289 -22.54 -9.62 16.97
CA SER A 289 -22.08 -10.58 15.99
C SER A 289 -20.78 -11.27 16.41
N LEU A 290 -20.62 -12.49 15.92
CA LEU A 290 -19.38 -13.24 15.94
C LEU A 290 -18.88 -13.36 14.51
N GLN A 291 -17.58 -13.11 14.30
CA GLN A 291 -16.92 -13.19 13.03
C GLN A 291 -15.73 -14.14 13.13
N ALA A 292 -15.57 -15.01 12.17
CA ALA A 292 -14.42 -15.88 12.04
C ALA A 292 -13.84 -15.76 10.62
N ASN A 293 -12.53 -15.62 10.51
CA ASN A 293 -11.83 -15.54 9.24
C ASN A 293 -10.57 -16.39 9.31
N PHE A 294 -10.24 -17.02 8.20
CA PHE A 294 -8.98 -17.71 8.01
C PHE A 294 -8.44 -17.41 6.61
N VAL A 295 -7.15 -17.11 6.51
CA VAL A 295 -6.48 -16.81 5.25
C VAL A 295 -5.16 -17.58 5.15
N VAL A 296 -4.83 -18.01 3.95
CA VAL A 296 -3.51 -18.51 3.57
C VAL A 296 -3.02 -17.71 2.39
N ASP A 297 -1.88 -17.09 2.53
CA ASP A 297 -1.22 -16.32 1.48
C ASP A 297 0.15 -16.92 1.17
N ARG A 298 0.36 -17.34 -0.07
CA ARG A 298 1.62 -17.89 -0.56
C ARG A 298 2.18 -16.99 -1.62
N TYR A 299 3.44 -16.63 -1.47
CA TYR A 299 4.14 -15.79 -2.44
C TYR A 299 5.52 -16.37 -2.72
N ARG A 300 5.91 -16.40 -3.98
CA ARG A 300 7.24 -16.85 -4.39
C ARG A 300 7.72 -16.08 -5.61
N TYR A 301 9.03 -15.90 -5.69
CA TYR A 301 9.66 -15.39 -6.88
C TYR A 301 11.02 -16.04 -7.13
N GLY A 302 11.48 -15.96 -8.37
CA GLY A 302 12.74 -16.50 -8.80
C GLY A 302 13.09 -16.02 -10.19
N LYS A 303 14.22 -16.55 -10.69
CA LYS A 303 14.80 -16.27 -11.99
C LYS A 303 14.45 -17.40 -12.95
N GLU A 304 14.03 -17.07 -14.17
CA GLU A 304 13.91 -18.01 -15.28
C GLU A 304 14.86 -17.55 -16.37
N PHE A 305 15.80 -18.40 -16.75
CA PHE A 305 16.89 -18.03 -17.66
C PHE A 305 16.41 -18.04 -19.11
N ASP A 306 16.62 -16.93 -19.80
CA ASP A 306 16.27 -16.74 -21.24
C ASP A 306 17.49 -17.05 -22.14
N VAL A 307 18.69 -17.01 -21.55
CA VAL A 307 19.96 -17.27 -22.20
C VAL A 307 20.70 -18.37 -21.45
N ALA A 308 21.32 -19.30 -22.16
CA ALA A 308 22.16 -20.30 -21.53
C ALA A 308 23.41 -19.67 -20.90
N THR A 309 23.64 -19.97 -19.63
CA THR A 309 24.83 -19.55 -18.89
C THR A 309 25.74 -20.76 -18.63
N LYS A 310 26.86 -20.55 -17.95
CA LYS A 310 27.74 -21.65 -17.53
C LYS A 310 27.02 -22.66 -16.62
N ASP A 311 26.10 -22.18 -15.79
CA ASP A 311 25.49 -22.95 -14.71
C ASP A 311 24.00 -23.29 -14.97
N TYR A 312 23.38 -22.64 -15.95
CA TYR A 312 21.94 -22.79 -16.22
C TYR A 312 21.62 -22.85 -17.71
N ALA A 313 20.70 -23.71 -18.09
CA ALA A 313 20.15 -23.80 -19.43
C ALA A 313 18.98 -22.80 -19.64
N ILE A 314 18.62 -22.55 -20.90
CA ILE A 314 17.41 -21.77 -21.25
C ILE A 314 16.19 -22.47 -20.68
N GLY A 315 15.33 -21.72 -19.96
CA GLY A 315 14.14 -22.22 -19.32
C GLY A 315 14.34 -22.73 -17.89
N ASP A 316 15.57 -22.83 -17.41
CA ASP A 316 15.82 -23.19 -16.02
C ASP A 316 15.24 -22.15 -15.06
N TYR A 317 14.55 -22.63 -14.02
CA TYR A 317 13.96 -21.78 -13.00
C TYR A 317 14.67 -21.96 -11.65
N VAL A 318 15.26 -20.88 -11.16
CA VAL A 318 15.89 -20.82 -9.83
C VAL A 318 15.03 -19.99 -8.87
N GLN A 319 14.47 -20.65 -7.86
CA GLN A 319 13.66 -19.97 -6.84
C GLN A 319 14.55 -19.13 -5.93
N SER A 320 14.27 -17.81 -5.83
CA SER A 320 15.00 -16.91 -4.94
C SER A 320 14.38 -16.89 -3.53
N LYS A 321 13.05 -16.78 -3.46
CA LYS A 321 12.33 -16.64 -2.17
C LYS A 321 10.93 -17.26 -2.25
N LYS A 322 10.51 -17.89 -1.16
CA LYS A 322 9.15 -18.42 -0.97
C LYS A 322 8.67 -18.03 0.42
N GLN A 323 7.50 -17.47 0.49
CA GLN A 323 6.83 -17.05 1.72
C GLN A 323 5.46 -17.70 1.80
N ARG A 324 5.04 -18.04 3.02
CA ARG A 324 3.69 -18.49 3.32
C ARG A 324 3.25 -17.89 4.65
N MET A 325 2.14 -17.19 4.63
CA MET A 325 1.44 -16.73 5.82
C MET A 325 0.14 -17.52 5.98
N MET A 326 -0.15 -17.89 7.18
CA MET A 326 -1.47 -18.37 7.62
C MET A 326 -1.93 -17.47 8.75
N ASP A 327 -3.18 -17.02 8.69
CA ASP A 327 -3.74 -16.10 9.68
C ASP A 327 -5.20 -16.47 9.96
N GLY A 328 -5.53 -16.63 11.22
CA GLY A 328 -6.87 -16.96 11.71
C GLY A 328 -7.32 -15.96 12.76
N GLU A 329 -8.48 -15.33 12.56
CA GLU A 329 -9.08 -14.38 13.50
C GLU A 329 -10.46 -14.85 13.94
N LEU A 330 -10.74 -14.74 15.25
CA LEU A 330 -12.07 -14.82 15.83
C LEU A 330 -12.38 -13.50 16.52
N LYS A 331 -13.50 -12.84 16.16
CA LYS A 331 -13.88 -11.53 16.64
C LYS A 331 -15.35 -11.45 17.01
N ALA A 332 -15.64 -11.04 18.25
CA ALA A 332 -16.99 -10.74 18.73
C ALA A 332 -17.20 -9.23 18.80
N ILE A 333 -18.30 -8.74 18.25
CA ILE A 333 -18.75 -7.36 18.34
C ILE A 333 -20.03 -7.33 19.15
N LEU A 334 -20.02 -6.64 20.28
CA LEU A 334 -21.11 -6.62 21.28
C LEU A 334 -21.56 -5.19 21.56
N GLY A 335 -22.78 -4.89 21.24
CA GLY A 335 -23.46 -3.65 21.64
C GLY A 335 -24.00 -3.77 23.06
N LEU A 336 -23.14 -3.58 24.08
CA LEU A 336 -23.49 -3.79 25.48
C LEU A 336 -24.59 -2.83 25.95
N THR A 337 -24.55 -1.58 25.50
CA THR A 337 -25.60 -0.59 25.75
C THR A 337 -25.97 0.12 24.44
N THR A 338 -26.98 0.96 24.43
CA THR A 338 -27.34 1.77 23.25
C THR A 338 -26.21 2.70 22.80
N ASN A 339 -25.32 3.05 23.71
CA ASN A 339 -24.26 4.03 23.53
C ASN A 339 -22.86 3.43 23.54
N SER A 340 -22.73 2.08 23.62
CA SER A 340 -21.42 1.44 23.65
C SER A 340 -21.32 0.23 22.75
N THR A 341 -20.12 0.00 22.22
CA THR A 341 -19.76 -1.18 21.43
C THR A 341 -18.42 -1.72 21.95
N THR A 342 -18.41 -3.01 22.27
CA THR A 342 -17.19 -3.71 22.68
C THR A 342 -16.80 -4.73 21.64
N ILE A 343 -15.53 -4.77 21.31
CA ILE A 343 -14.94 -5.79 20.43
C ILE A 343 -14.00 -6.63 21.28
N PHE A 344 -14.13 -7.93 21.20
CA PHE A 344 -13.15 -8.90 21.66
C PHE A 344 -12.64 -9.69 20.47
N GLY A 345 -11.36 -9.94 20.42
CA GLY A 345 -10.79 -10.76 19.38
C GLY A 345 -9.59 -11.56 19.85
N ALA A 346 -9.38 -12.66 19.14
CA ALA A 346 -8.18 -13.47 19.23
C ALA A 346 -7.71 -13.79 17.82
N ASP A 347 -6.40 -13.73 17.60
CA ASP A 347 -5.81 -14.14 16.34
C ASP A 347 -4.57 -15.03 16.54
N TRP A 348 -4.36 -15.88 15.56
CA TRP A 348 -3.18 -16.69 15.38
C TRP A 348 -2.62 -16.47 14.01
N ARG A 349 -1.31 -16.22 13.92
CA ARG A 349 -0.60 -16.06 12.65
C ARG A 349 0.67 -16.92 12.64
N GLN A 350 0.97 -17.51 11.50
CA GLN A 350 2.24 -18.18 11.23
C GLN A 350 2.83 -17.68 9.92
N ASP A 351 4.06 -17.19 9.99
CA ASP A 351 4.86 -16.75 8.87
C ASP A 351 6.00 -17.76 8.61
N ASN A 352 6.17 -18.17 7.36
CA ASN A 352 7.23 -19.08 6.92
C ASN A 352 8.03 -18.42 5.80
N LEU A 353 9.35 -18.51 5.87
CA LEU A 353 10.30 -18.01 4.89
C LEU A 353 11.25 -19.12 4.46
N THR A 354 11.33 -19.33 3.14
CA THR A 354 12.41 -20.12 2.52
C THR A 354 13.11 -19.22 1.50
N ALA A 355 14.41 -19.06 1.61
CA ALA A 355 15.23 -18.31 0.66
C ALA A 355 16.47 -19.11 0.28
N THR A 356 16.78 -19.17 -1.04
CA THR A 356 17.96 -19.89 -1.55
C THR A 356 19.23 -19.19 -1.11
N SER A 357 19.24 -17.86 -1.14
CA SER A 357 20.33 -17.08 -0.57
C SER A 357 20.37 -17.28 0.95
N GLY A 358 21.48 -17.75 1.49
CA GLY A 358 21.70 -18.03 2.90
C GLY A 358 21.03 -19.31 3.41
N ASN A 359 20.48 -20.14 2.52
CA ASN A 359 19.82 -21.41 2.89
C ASN A 359 18.81 -21.27 4.02
N ILE A 360 17.99 -20.18 3.97
CA ILE A 360 17.02 -19.87 5.00
C ILE A 360 15.79 -20.78 4.85
N ASN A 361 15.39 -21.41 5.94
CA ASN A 361 14.12 -22.16 6.06
C ASN A 361 13.57 -22.00 7.47
N GLU A 362 12.96 -20.85 7.72
CA GLU A 362 12.56 -20.43 9.05
C GLU A 362 11.05 -20.16 9.12
N HIS A 363 10.49 -20.25 10.30
CA HIS A 363 9.11 -19.91 10.58
C HIS A 363 8.98 -19.23 11.95
N VAL A 364 7.88 -18.55 12.15
CA VAL A 364 7.53 -17.93 13.42
C VAL A 364 6.01 -17.88 13.55
N TYR A 365 5.51 -18.08 14.77
CA TYR A 365 4.10 -17.88 15.08
C TYR A 365 3.88 -16.69 16.02
N THR A 366 2.69 -16.16 15.95
CA THR A 366 2.21 -15.06 16.80
C THR A 366 0.79 -15.39 17.25
N LEU A 367 0.54 -15.28 18.56
CA LEU A 367 -0.79 -15.38 19.16
C LEU A 367 -1.17 -14.04 19.76
N ALA A 368 -2.43 -13.65 19.64
CA ALA A 368 -2.87 -12.45 20.31
C ALA A 368 -4.32 -12.50 20.78
N ALA A 369 -4.58 -11.78 21.86
CA ALA A 369 -5.91 -11.46 22.33
C ALA A 369 -6.05 -9.94 22.48
N TYR A 370 -7.19 -9.40 22.07
CA TYR A 370 -7.43 -7.96 22.16
C TYR A 370 -8.87 -7.65 22.54
N ALA A 371 -9.03 -6.48 23.16
CA ALA A 371 -10.31 -5.90 23.46
C ALA A 371 -10.30 -4.42 23.12
N GLN A 372 -11.41 -3.92 22.57
CA GLN A 372 -11.63 -2.50 22.36
C GLN A 372 -13.05 -2.15 22.80
N HIS A 373 -13.18 -1.11 23.61
CA HIS A 373 -14.45 -0.58 24.07
C HIS A 373 -14.61 0.85 23.58
N GLU A 374 -15.68 1.11 22.82
CA GLU A 374 -16.11 2.44 22.42
C GLU A 374 -17.37 2.80 23.14
N MET A 375 -17.38 3.96 23.81
CA MET A 375 -18.53 4.48 24.51
C MET A 375 -18.80 5.94 24.18
N LYS A 376 -20.07 6.28 24.01
CA LYS A 376 -20.56 7.65 23.97
C LYS A 376 -21.02 8.00 25.37
N PHE A 377 -20.44 9.03 25.95
CA PHE A 377 -20.80 9.54 27.25
C PHE A 377 -21.02 11.04 27.14
N LEU A 378 -21.90 11.58 27.97
CA LEU A 378 -22.44 12.93 27.76
C LEU A 378 -23.02 13.07 26.33
N LYS A 379 -23.43 14.28 25.93
CA LYS A 379 -24.13 14.47 24.65
C LYS A 379 -23.21 14.27 23.43
N ASP A 380 -21.98 14.76 23.50
CA ASP A 380 -21.09 14.94 22.31
C ASP A 380 -19.72 14.28 22.49
N PHE A 381 -19.52 13.49 23.55
CA PHE A 381 -18.23 12.85 23.81
C PHE A 381 -18.24 11.36 23.41
N THR A 382 -17.16 10.92 22.81
CA THR A 382 -16.90 9.50 22.53
C THR A 382 -15.49 9.15 23.02
N ALA A 383 -15.36 8.05 23.74
CA ALA A 383 -14.07 7.47 24.13
C ALA A 383 -13.91 6.10 23.51
N THR A 384 -12.71 5.79 23.05
CA THR A 384 -12.30 4.45 22.61
C THR A 384 -11.09 4.02 23.43
N LEU A 385 -11.21 2.90 24.13
CA LEU A 385 -10.13 2.26 24.89
C LEU A 385 -9.83 0.92 24.24
N GLY A 386 -8.58 0.68 23.88
CA GLY A 386 -8.11 -0.54 23.26
C GLY A 386 -6.91 -1.13 24.01
N LEU A 387 -6.85 -2.44 24.06
CA LEU A 387 -5.72 -3.18 24.63
C LEU A 387 -5.52 -4.46 23.84
N ARG A 388 -4.28 -4.76 23.47
CA ARG A 388 -3.89 -6.01 22.86
C ARG A 388 -2.67 -6.60 23.56
N LEU A 389 -2.75 -7.87 23.88
CA LEU A 389 -1.63 -8.70 24.30
C LEU A 389 -1.24 -9.59 23.11
N THR A 390 0.01 -9.48 22.69
CA THR A 390 0.59 -10.27 21.61
C THR A 390 1.72 -11.11 22.15
N HIS A 391 1.67 -12.43 21.99
CA HIS A 391 2.76 -13.36 22.20
C HIS A 391 3.43 -13.66 20.87
N HIS A 392 4.72 -13.38 20.76
CA HIS A 392 5.55 -13.71 19.60
C HIS A 392 6.55 -14.79 20.00
N GLU A 393 6.65 -15.85 19.23
CA GLU A 393 7.51 -17.01 19.53
C GLU A 393 8.94 -16.64 19.94
N THR A 394 9.55 -15.69 19.22
CA THR A 394 10.93 -15.25 19.48
C THR A 394 11.01 -14.14 20.54
N PHE A 395 10.04 -13.23 20.55
CA PHE A 395 10.14 -11.96 21.32
C PHE A 395 9.21 -11.89 22.52
N ASN A 396 8.55 -12.98 22.89
CA ASN A 396 7.66 -13.08 24.04
C ASN A 396 6.44 -12.13 23.97
N ASN A 397 6.04 -11.59 25.11
CA ASN A 397 4.78 -10.86 25.28
C ASN A 397 4.94 -9.35 25.11
N HIS A 398 4.03 -8.76 24.35
CA HIS A 398 3.94 -7.31 24.11
C HIS A 398 2.53 -6.81 24.33
N LEU A 399 2.41 -5.71 25.10
CA LEU A 399 1.16 -5.04 25.38
C LEU A 399 1.08 -3.72 24.60
N THR A 400 0.00 -3.52 23.84
CA THR A 400 -0.20 -2.32 23.04
C THR A 400 -1.54 -1.64 23.38
N PRO A 401 -1.54 -0.64 24.28
CA PRO A 401 -2.71 0.14 24.62
C PRO A 401 -3.04 1.21 23.58
N LYS A 402 -4.33 1.59 23.49
CA LYS A 402 -4.85 2.72 22.73
C LYS A 402 -5.89 3.47 23.56
N VAL A 403 -5.83 4.80 23.50
CA VAL A 403 -6.86 5.70 24.02
C VAL A 403 -7.16 6.74 22.95
N ALA A 404 -8.43 6.89 22.59
CA ALA A 404 -8.88 7.96 21.70
C ALA A 404 -10.10 8.63 22.31
N LEU A 405 -10.07 9.96 22.32
CA LEU A 405 -11.17 10.81 22.81
C LEU A 405 -11.64 11.70 21.67
N MET A 406 -12.94 11.86 21.53
CA MET A 406 -13.56 12.78 20.58
C MET A 406 -14.62 13.63 21.28
N TYR A 407 -14.56 14.93 21.06
CA TYR A 407 -15.61 15.89 21.38
C TYR A 407 -16.20 16.42 20.07
N ALA A 408 -17.51 16.25 19.87
CA ALA A 408 -18.17 16.45 18.58
C ALA A 408 -19.38 17.40 18.67
N PRO A 409 -19.18 18.71 19.02
CA PRO A 409 -20.27 19.70 19.10
C PRO A 409 -20.69 20.12 17.67
N GLY A 410 -21.94 19.83 17.31
CA GLY A 410 -22.49 20.21 16.00
C GLY A 410 -21.69 19.68 14.81
N GLU A 411 -21.10 20.56 14.00
CA GLU A 411 -20.30 20.24 12.83
C GLU A 411 -18.79 20.13 13.12
N PHE A 412 -18.36 20.47 14.34
CA PHE A 412 -16.97 20.37 14.77
C PHE A 412 -16.67 19.00 15.40
N ARG A 413 -15.43 18.53 15.25
CA ARG A 413 -14.87 17.37 15.93
C ARG A 413 -13.45 17.67 16.37
N PHE A 414 -13.20 17.47 17.63
CA PHE A 414 -11.86 17.55 18.21
C PHE A 414 -11.49 16.17 18.72
N ARG A 415 -10.35 15.63 18.25
CA ARG A 415 -9.90 14.30 18.61
C ARG A 415 -8.51 14.35 19.22
N ALA A 416 -8.29 13.55 20.24
CA ALA A 416 -6.98 13.30 20.82
C ALA A 416 -6.75 11.79 20.85
N THR A 417 -5.63 11.31 20.32
CA THR A 417 -5.32 9.88 20.27
C THR A 417 -3.94 9.63 20.82
N TYR A 418 -3.84 8.63 21.69
CA TYR A 418 -2.60 7.94 22.04
C TYR A 418 -2.71 6.48 21.61
N SER A 419 -1.64 5.94 21.00
CA SER A 419 -1.56 4.53 20.64
C SER A 419 -0.13 4.04 20.71
N ALA A 420 0.07 2.90 21.38
CA ALA A 420 1.35 2.19 21.35
C ALA A 420 1.42 1.28 20.13
N GLY A 421 2.60 1.21 19.52
CA GLY A 421 2.92 0.32 18.41
C GLY A 421 4.04 -0.65 18.76
N PHE A 422 4.04 -1.78 18.09
CA PHE A 422 5.02 -2.83 18.21
C PHE A 422 5.29 -3.44 16.84
N ARG A 423 6.58 -3.73 16.56
CA ARG A 423 6.98 -4.49 15.38
C ARG A 423 8.07 -5.50 15.76
N ALA A 424 7.81 -6.78 15.48
CA ALA A 424 8.83 -7.81 15.53
C ALA A 424 9.76 -7.69 14.31
N PRO A 425 11.09 -7.84 14.47
CA PRO A 425 11.97 -8.03 13.33
C PRO A 425 11.50 -9.17 12.43
N GLY A 426 11.53 -8.94 11.11
CA GLY A 426 11.14 -9.94 10.12
C GLY A 426 12.16 -11.07 10.01
N LEU A 427 11.74 -12.23 9.49
CA LEU A 427 12.64 -13.36 9.29
C LEU A 427 13.84 -13.03 8.39
N ASP A 428 13.65 -12.13 7.41
CA ASP A 428 14.77 -11.61 6.61
C ASP A 428 15.76 -10.81 7.45
N GLU A 429 15.28 -9.96 8.37
CA GLU A 429 16.15 -9.13 9.21
C GLU A 429 16.93 -9.97 10.24
N LEU A 430 16.39 -11.12 10.64
CA LEU A 430 17.01 -12.04 11.59
C LEU A 430 18.01 -13.01 10.95
N TYR A 431 17.67 -13.53 9.76
CA TYR A 431 18.38 -14.68 9.17
C TYR A 431 19.04 -14.39 7.84
N TYR A 432 19.02 -13.14 7.36
CA TYR A 432 19.58 -12.80 6.05
C TYR A 432 21.06 -13.17 5.98
N HIS A 433 21.44 -13.86 4.90
CA HIS A 433 22.81 -14.23 4.62
C HIS A 433 22.99 -14.15 3.11
N TYR A 434 23.49 -13.03 2.64
CA TYR A 434 23.40 -12.68 1.22
C TYR A 434 24.73 -12.20 0.67
N PHE A 435 25.13 -12.84 -0.42
CA PHE A 435 26.19 -12.37 -1.29
C PHE A 435 25.63 -12.19 -2.71
N SER A 436 25.99 -11.12 -3.36
CA SER A 436 25.70 -10.89 -4.77
C SER A 436 26.72 -9.95 -5.37
N VAL A 437 26.77 -9.93 -6.69
CA VAL A 437 27.57 -8.97 -7.45
C VAL A 437 26.63 -8.11 -8.27
N ASN A 438 26.65 -6.81 -8.03
CA ASN A 438 25.85 -5.82 -8.76
C ASN A 438 26.78 -4.89 -9.52
N ARG A 439 26.69 -4.89 -10.86
CA ARG A 439 27.56 -4.08 -11.73
C ARG A 439 29.06 -4.25 -11.41
N GLY A 440 29.48 -5.49 -11.15
CA GLY A 440 30.87 -5.84 -10.80
C GLY A 440 31.32 -5.45 -9.40
N LYS A 441 30.42 -4.87 -8.56
CA LYS A 441 30.71 -4.60 -7.14
C LYS A 441 30.04 -5.67 -6.27
N PRO A 442 30.78 -6.34 -5.39
CA PRO A 442 30.22 -7.30 -4.43
C PRO A 442 29.38 -6.58 -3.40
N GLN A 443 28.31 -7.24 -3.00
CA GLN A 443 27.41 -6.79 -1.95
C GLN A 443 27.18 -7.92 -0.97
N ILE A 444 27.51 -7.71 0.29
CA ILE A 444 27.30 -8.64 1.39
C ILE A 444 26.34 -8.05 2.40
N SER A 445 25.40 -8.85 2.88
CA SER A 445 24.44 -8.44 3.90
C SER A 445 24.14 -9.58 4.85
N PHE A 446 24.17 -9.29 6.14
CA PHE A 446 23.81 -10.23 7.20
C PHE A 446 22.56 -9.78 7.95
N GLY A 447 21.73 -10.76 8.33
CA GLY A 447 20.74 -10.62 9.37
C GLY A 447 21.41 -10.59 10.76
N ASN A 448 20.59 -10.34 11.77
CA ASN A 448 21.06 -10.32 13.15
C ASN A 448 19.97 -10.94 14.06
N ARG A 449 20.28 -12.06 14.69
CA ARG A 449 19.37 -12.78 15.60
C ARG A 449 19.20 -12.09 16.94
N ASP A 450 20.09 -11.14 17.28
CA ASP A 450 20.06 -10.39 18.55
C ASP A 450 19.22 -9.11 18.46
N LEU A 451 18.52 -8.89 17.35
CA LEU A 451 17.64 -7.75 17.17
C LEU A 451 16.52 -7.73 18.22
N LYS A 452 16.24 -6.54 18.72
CA LYS A 452 15.12 -6.27 19.62
C LYS A 452 13.92 -5.78 18.84
N PRO A 453 12.69 -6.08 19.32
CA PRO A 453 11.48 -5.52 18.73
C PRO A 453 11.44 -4.00 18.83
N GLU A 454 10.97 -3.39 17.77
CA GLU A 454 10.72 -1.94 17.72
C GLU A 454 9.45 -1.59 18.47
N LYS A 455 9.46 -0.51 19.23
CA LYS A 455 8.31 0.00 19.99
C LYS A 455 8.05 1.45 19.64
N SER A 456 6.79 1.83 19.53
CA SER A 456 6.44 3.21 19.23
C SER A 456 5.36 3.75 20.15
N HIS A 457 5.36 5.07 20.33
CA HIS A 457 4.35 5.84 21.02
C HIS A 457 3.87 6.95 20.08
N TYR A 458 2.66 6.81 19.62
CA TYR A 458 2.00 7.75 18.71
C TYR A 458 1.02 8.64 19.46
N PHE A 459 1.12 9.94 19.25
CA PHE A 459 0.20 10.96 19.77
C PHE A 459 -0.30 11.80 18.61
N SER A 460 -1.59 12.09 18.57
CA SER A 460 -2.15 13.01 17.61
C SER A 460 -3.28 13.85 18.19
N LEU A 461 -3.37 15.08 17.68
CA LEU A 461 -4.51 15.99 17.89
C LEU A 461 -5.09 16.32 16.53
N ASN A 462 -6.42 16.25 16.42
CA ASN A 462 -7.14 16.55 15.21
C ASN A 462 -8.29 17.50 15.49
N ALA A 463 -8.42 18.53 14.67
CA ALA A 463 -9.58 19.41 14.61
C ALA A 463 -10.24 19.30 13.24
N GLU A 464 -11.52 19.02 13.20
CA GLU A 464 -12.28 18.85 11.97
C GLU A 464 -13.57 19.68 12.02
N TYR A 465 -13.82 20.41 10.95
CA TYR A 465 -15.12 20.97 10.62
C TYR A 465 -15.72 20.19 9.44
N ARG A 466 -16.96 19.74 9.55
CA ARG A 466 -17.59 18.94 8.51
C ARG A 466 -19.07 19.24 8.38
N SER A 467 -19.41 20.01 7.36
CA SER A 467 -20.78 20.28 6.93
C SER A 467 -21.22 19.35 5.78
N GLN A 468 -22.30 19.66 5.12
CA GLN A 468 -22.75 18.95 3.91
C GLN A 468 -21.92 19.32 2.67
N THR A 469 -21.36 20.51 2.63
CA THR A 469 -20.66 21.07 1.47
C THR A 469 -19.16 21.18 1.65
N ILE A 470 -18.66 21.30 2.89
CA ILE A 470 -17.24 21.50 3.17
C ILE A 470 -16.80 20.57 4.31
N ALA A 471 -15.65 19.96 4.14
CA ALA A 471 -14.92 19.26 5.18
C ALA A 471 -13.49 19.80 5.25
N VAL A 472 -13.07 20.25 6.43
CA VAL A 472 -11.69 20.70 6.70
C VAL A 472 -11.18 19.93 7.91
N SER A 473 -10.02 19.32 7.81
CA SER A 473 -9.40 18.56 8.89
C SER A 473 -7.93 18.93 9.02
N LEU A 474 -7.52 19.33 10.21
CA LEU A 474 -6.14 19.61 10.59
C LEU A 474 -5.70 18.61 11.64
N THR A 475 -4.61 17.89 11.38
CA THR A 475 -4.03 16.90 12.28
C THR A 475 -2.57 17.24 12.55
N GLY A 476 -2.19 17.35 13.82
CA GLY A 476 -0.81 17.38 14.27
C GLY A 476 -0.45 16.05 14.95
N PHE A 477 0.73 15.49 14.69
CA PHE A 477 1.12 14.22 15.28
C PHE A 477 2.62 14.11 15.59
N ILE A 478 2.94 13.21 16.52
CA ILE A 478 4.31 12.75 16.80
C ILE A 478 4.29 11.24 17.03
N ASN A 479 5.24 10.53 16.42
CA ASN A 479 5.49 9.10 16.59
C ASN A 479 6.94 8.92 17.08
N LEU A 480 7.11 8.44 18.31
CA LEU A 480 8.40 8.20 18.95
C LEU A 480 8.70 6.71 18.87
N ILE A 481 9.81 6.34 18.22
CA ILE A 481 10.18 4.94 17.98
C ILE A 481 11.48 4.64 18.75
N LYS A 482 11.51 3.50 19.43
CA LYS A 482 12.69 2.94 20.11
C LYS A 482 13.12 1.65 19.43
N ASP A 483 14.41 1.36 19.54
CA ASP A 483 15.03 0.14 19.00
C ASP A 483 14.77 -0.05 17.49
N MET A 484 14.78 1.04 16.72
CA MET A 484 14.46 1.04 15.30
C MET A 484 15.47 0.18 14.52
N VAL A 485 15.02 -0.84 13.79
CA VAL A 485 15.90 -1.70 13.01
C VAL A 485 16.37 -0.96 11.75
N VAL A 486 17.66 -0.80 11.61
CA VAL A 486 18.33 -0.16 10.48
C VAL A 486 19.35 -1.11 9.85
N LYS A 487 19.64 -0.91 8.57
CA LYS A 487 20.72 -1.60 7.87
C LYS A 487 21.94 -0.69 7.90
N GLN A 488 22.99 -1.09 8.63
CA GLN A 488 24.22 -0.34 8.75
C GLN A 488 25.29 -0.93 7.83
N ASN A 489 26.00 -0.06 7.13
CA ASN A 489 27.18 -0.41 6.37
C ASN A 489 28.42 -0.32 7.25
N ILE A 490 29.19 -1.40 7.29
CA ILE A 490 30.41 -1.52 8.09
C ILE A 490 31.58 -1.59 7.10
N PRO A 491 32.60 -0.72 7.23
CA PRO A 491 33.82 -0.80 6.42
C PRO A 491 34.53 -2.15 6.58
N VAL A 492 35.13 -2.63 5.50
CA VAL A 492 35.87 -3.89 5.48
C VAL A 492 37.36 -3.59 5.69
N ASP A 493 37.93 -4.14 6.76
CA ASP A 493 39.36 -4.21 6.99
C ASP A 493 39.93 -5.58 6.54
N ALA A 494 41.24 -5.78 6.63
CA ALA A 494 41.90 -7.01 6.19
C ALA A 494 41.42 -8.26 6.95
N VAL A 495 41.13 -8.12 8.27
CA VAL A 495 40.66 -9.25 9.10
C VAL A 495 39.21 -9.60 8.74
N THR A 496 38.37 -8.60 8.57
CA THR A 496 36.98 -8.77 8.12
C THR A 496 36.92 -9.37 6.72
N LEU A 497 37.81 -8.96 5.81
CA LEU A 497 37.86 -9.50 4.46
C LEU A 497 38.19 -10.99 4.47
N ASP A 498 39.15 -11.42 5.29
CA ASP A 498 39.51 -12.83 5.43
C ASP A 498 38.36 -13.67 6.01
N MET A 499 37.63 -13.12 6.98
CA MET A 499 36.40 -13.74 7.51
C MET A 499 35.32 -13.86 6.43
N LEU A 500 35.05 -12.80 5.66
CA LEU A 500 34.03 -12.78 4.60
C LEU A 500 34.38 -13.74 3.45
N ARG A 501 35.65 -13.91 3.12
CA ARG A 501 36.09 -14.89 2.13
C ARG A 501 35.84 -16.33 2.57
N LYS A 502 36.00 -16.63 3.86
CA LYS A 502 35.69 -17.96 4.41
C LYS A 502 34.17 -18.20 4.43
N GLU A 503 33.38 -17.17 4.69
CA GLU A 503 31.93 -17.25 4.74
C GLU A 503 31.30 -17.36 3.33
N PHE A 504 31.90 -16.71 2.32
CA PHE A 504 31.48 -16.72 0.92
C PHE A 504 32.60 -17.20 0.00
N PRO A 505 32.87 -18.52 -0.03
CA PRO A 505 33.98 -19.10 -0.83
C PRO A 505 33.80 -18.92 -2.35
N GLU A 506 32.56 -18.58 -2.80
CA GLU A 506 32.28 -18.24 -4.19
C GLU A 506 32.76 -16.84 -4.60
N MET A 507 33.21 -16.00 -3.65
CA MET A 507 33.71 -14.65 -3.90
C MET A 507 35.14 -14.76 -4.54
N THR A 508 35.29 -14.21 -5.73
CA THR A 508 36.58 -14.20 -6.43
C THR A 508 37.55 -13.17 -5.84
N ASP A 509 38.86 -13.29 -6.11
CA ASP A 509 39.85 -12.31 -5.63
C ASP A 509 39.61 -10.90 -6.17
N ASP A 510 39.15 -10.76 -7.43
CA ASP A 510 38.77 -9.48 -8.02
C ASP A 510 37.56 -8.87 -7.30
N GLN A 511 36.58 -9.67 -6.93
CA GLN A 511 35.41 -9.21 -6.14
C GLN A 511 35.83 -8.81 -4.73
N ALA A 512 36.66 -9.61 -4.07
CA ALA A 512 37.16 -9.33 -2.74
C ALA A 512 37.92 -7.99 -2.67
N SER A 513 38.76 -7.70 -3.67
CA SER A 513 39.49 -6.43 -3.77
C SER A 513 38.62 -5.20 -3.95
N LYS A 514 37.36 -5.37 -4.40
CA LYS A 514 36.37 -4.31 -4.63
C LYS A 514 35.37 -4.18 -3.49
N LEU A 515 35.47 -5.00 -2.45
CA LEU A 515 34.55 -5.00 -1.31
C LEU A 515 34.98 -3.95 -0.28
N GLU A 516 34.37 -2.79 -0.31
CA GLU A 516 34.67 -1.67 0.59
C GLU A 516 33.91 -1.76 1.92
N GLN A 517 32.70 -2.35 1.89
CA GLN A 517 31.79 -2.43 3.04
C GLN A 517 30.84 -3.61 2.91
N TYR A 518 30.34 -4.08 4.06
CA TYR A 518 29.25 -5.05 4.16
C TYR A 518 28.15 -4.47 5.05
N ALA A 519 26.95 -5.01 4.92
CA ALA A 519 25.78 -4.49 5.64
C ALA A 519 25.29 -5.48 6.69
N VAL A 520 24.92 -4.97 7.88
CA VAL A 520 24.33 -5.75 8.96
C VAL A 520 23.07 -5.05 9.48
N TYR A 521 22.04 -5.83 9.82
CA TYR A 521 20.88 -5.30 10.51
C TYR A 521 21.18 -5.10 11.99
N GLN A 522 20.85 -3.94 12.52
CA GLN A 522 21.00 -3.62 13.94
C GLN A 522 19.91 -2.66 14.43
N ASN A 523 19.72 -2.60 15.75
CA ASN A 523 18.85 -1.60 16.33
C ASN A 523 19.58 -0.26 16.45
N SER A 524 18.95 0.81 15.96
CA SER A 524 19.34 2.18 16.27
C SER A 524 18.68 2.62 17.58
N ASP A 525 19.26 3.61 18.25
CA ASP A 525 18.76 4.05 19.55
C ASP A 525 17.30 4.53 19.51
N LYS A 526 17.00 5.44 18.61
CA LYS A 526 15.70 6.13 18.53
C LYS A 526 15.39 6.60 17.11
N GLY A 527 14.11 6.71 16.82
CA GLY A 527 13.59 7.46 15.68
C GLY A 527 12.41 8.33 16.11
N ASP A 528 12.22 9.44 15.46
CA ASP A 528 10.99 10.21 15.62
C ASP A 528 10.43 10.64 14.26
N VAL A 529 9.11 10.69 14.18
CA VAL A 529 8.38 11.28 13.06
C VAL A 529 7.36 12.24 13.63
N LYS A 530 7.36 13.45 13.13
CA LYS A 530 6.37 14.47 13.50
C LYS A 530 5.89 15.21 12.26
N GLY A 531 4.64 15.62 12.31
CA GLY A 531 4.06 16.29 11.15
C GLY A 531 2.74 16.97 11.40
N VAL A 532 2.32 17.67 10.37
CA VAL A 532 1.02 18.33 10.29
C VAL A 532 0.38 17.98 8.95
N GLN A 533 -0.90 17.64 8.98
CA GLN A 533 -1.68 17.33 7.79
C GLN A 533 -2.91 18.23 7.75
N LEU A 534 -3.14 18.87 6.61
CA LEU A 534 -4.36 19.64 6.32
C LEU A 534 -5.08 18.95 5.16
N ASN A 535 -6.36 18.64 5.35
CA ASN A 535 -7.20 18.07 4.30
C ASN A 535 -8.45 18.95 4.15
N VAL A 536 -8.71 19.39 2.92
CA VAL A 536 -9.86 20.19 2.55
C VAL A 536 -10.61 19.49 1.43
N SER A 537 -11.90 19.36 1.56
CA SER A 537 -12.80 18.89 0.50
C SER A 537 -14.05 19.76 0.50
N ALA A 538 -14.43 20.26 -0.67
CA ALA A 538 -15.55 21.20 -0.79
C ALA A 538 -16.38 20.90 -2.06
N ASN A 539 -17.69 20.73 -1.87
CA ASN A 539 -18.68 20.74 -2.94
C ASN A 539 -19.13 22.21 -3.12
N LEU A 540 -18.45 22.96 -3.98
CA LEU A 540 -18.62 24.42 -4.07
C LEU A 540 -19.95 24.82 -4.74
N PHE A 541 -20.35 24.07 -5.76
CA PHE A 541 -21.65 24.19 -6.43
C PHE A 541 -22.04 22.83 -7.03
N PRO A 542 -23.29 22.63 -7.47
CA PRO A 542 -23.71 21.35 -8.02
C PRO A 542 -22.80 20.85 -9.11
N GLY A 543 -22.26 19.66 -8.95
CA GLY A 543 -21.32 19.02 -9.87
C GLY A 543 -19.85 19.41 -9.73
N PHE A 544 -19.49 20.42 -8.92
CA PHE A 544 -18.08 20.81 -8.76
C PHE A 544 -17.55 20.50 -7.35
N ASN A 545 -16.52 19.67 -7.31
CA ASN A 545 -15.80 19.32 -6.09
C ASN A 545 -14.34 19.78 -6.19
N LEU A 546 -13.82 20.33 -5.11
CA LEU A 546 -12.42 20.70 -4.95
C LEU A 546 -11.86 19.96 -3.74
N SER A 547 -10.73 19.28 -3.91
CA SER A 547 -9.96 18.72 -2.80
C SER A 547 -8.53 19.29 -2.81
N ALA A 548 -8.02 19.68 -1.64
CA ALA A 548 -6.67 20.17 -1.46
C ALA A 548 -6.11 19.59 -0.16
N ASN A 549 -5.03 18.85 -0.25
CA ASN A 549 -4.42 18.18 0.89
C ASN A 549 -2.95 18.57 0.97
N TYR A 550 -2.46 18.77 2.17
CA TYR A 550 -1.07 19.13 2.44
C TYR A 550 -0.54 18.30 3.62
N ALA A 551 0.69 17.85 3.51
CA ALA A 551 1.42 17.18 4.58
C ALA A 551 2.81 17.81 4.76
N TYR A 552 3.11 18.18 6.00
CA TYR A 552 4.47 18.42 6.48
C TYR A 552 4.89 17.21 7.29
N THR A 553 6.04 16.59 6.94
CA THR A 553 6.57 15.41 7.63
C THR A 553 8.05 15.59 7.92
N TYR A 554 8.45 15.43 9.17
CA TYR A 554 9.84 15.42 9.58
C TYR A 554 10.16 14.11 10.27
N ALA A 555 10.85 13.22 9.54
CA ALA A 555 11.23 11.88 9.99
C ALA A 555 12.76 11.79 10.12
N ARG A 556 13.25 11.28 11.26
CA ARG A 556 14.69 11.17 11.55
C ARG A 556 14.99 9.98 12.46
N THR A 557 16.24 9.54 12.42
CA THR A 557 16.79 8.52 13.33
C THR A 557 18.00 9.06 14.06
N LYS A 558 18.29 8.48 15.22
CA LYS A 558 19.46 8.79 16.03
C LYS A 558 20.38 7.57 16.08
N SER A 559 21.63 7.75 15.68
CA SER A 559 22.70 6.77 15.82
C SER A 559 23.95 7.48 16.34
N ASP A 560 24.67 6.87 17.27
CA ASP A 560 25.92 7.43 17.83
C ASP A 560 25.78 8.88 18.31
N SER A 561 24.64 9.21 18.92
CA SER A 561 24.30 10.54 19.45
C SER A 561 23.92 11.59 18.40
N GLU A 562 23.99 11.31 17.10
CA GLU A 562 23.60 12.22 16.03
C GLU A 562 22.19 11.94 15.50
N TRP A 563 21.48 13.01 15.18
CA TRP A 563 20.16 12.95 14.52
C TRP A 563 20.30 13.19 13.03
N THR A 564 19.94 12.19 12.22
CA THR A 564 19.92 12.29 10.76
C THR A 564 18.50 12.11 10.22
N PRO A 565 18.07 12.87 9.21
CA PRO A 565 16.80 12.60 8.54
C PRO A 565 16.78 11.19 7.95
N LEU A 566 15.63 10.55 7.94
CA LEU A 566 15.48 9.25 7.27
C LEU A 566 15.69 9.40 5.76
N GLU A 567 16.41 8.45 5.18
CA GLU A 567 16.62 8.40 3.73
C GLU A 567 15.30 8.48 2.97
N ARG A 568 15.28 9.20 1.85
CA ARG A 568 14.10 9.43 1.00
C ARG A 568 12.95 10.13 1.70
N SER A 569 13.21 10.85 2.78
CA SER A 569 12.19 11.67 3.43
C SER A 569 11.90 12.94 2.60
N ILE A 570 10.61 13.30 2.54
CA ILE A 570 10.10 14.49 1.86
C ILE A 570 9.40 15.33 2.91
N ARG A 571 9.78 16.61 3.05
CA ARG A 571 9.22 17.48 4.11
C ARG A 571 7.84 18.03 3.77
N HIS A 572 7.66 18.51 2.55
CA HIS A 572 6.42 19.16 2.12
C HIS A 572 5.85 18.45 0.91
N THR A 573 4.61 18.07 0.99
CA THR A 573 3.87 17.49 -0.14
C THR A 573 2.45 18.03 -0.14
N ALA A 574 1.93 18.36 -1.32
CA ALA A 574 0.54 18.75 -1.51
C ALA A 574 -0.09 17.95 -2.65
N THR A 575 -1.37 17.67 -2.55
CA THR A 575 -2.20 17.15 -3.65
C THR A 575 -3.44 18.02 -3.81
N ILE A 576 -3.79 18.32 -5.05
CA ILE A 576 -4.95 19.15 -5.40
C ILE A 576 -5.73 18.41 -6.48
N ALA A 577 -7.05 18.38 -6.35
CA ALA A 577 -7.92 17.88 -7.43
C ALA A 577 -9.17 18.74 -7.54
N ALA A 578 -9.48 19.15 -8.76
CA ALA A 578 -10.70 19.84 -9.13
C ALA A 578 -11.49 18.94 -10.06
N ASP A 579 -12.74 18.68 -9.71
CA ASP A 579 -13.60 17.74 -10.39
C ASP A 579 -14.92 18.41 -10.76
N TYR A 580 -15.29 18.33 -12.03
CA TYR A 580 -16.56 18.85 -12.52
C TYR A 580 -17.34 17.72 -13.19
N HIS A 581 -18.53 17.47 -12.70
CA HIS A 581 -19.49 16.50 -13.24
C HIS A 581 -20.78 17.18 -13.65
N HIS A 582 -21.23 16.87 -14.87
CA HIS A 582 -22.54 17.30 -15.34
C HIS A 582 -23.24 16.15 -16.08
N ALA A 583 -24.54 16.01 -15.84
CA ALA A 583 -25.36 14.96 -16.45
C ALA A 583 -26.54 15.52 -17.25
N TRP A 584 -26.72 15.00 -18.45
CA TRP A 584 -27.87 15.26 -19.33
C TRP A 584 -28.57 13.93 -19.62
N LYS A 585 -29.80 13.77 -19.24
CA LYS A 585 -30.63 12.55 -19.52
C LYS A 585 -29.83 11.22 -19.55
N ARG A 586 -29.22 10.86 -20.70
CA ARG A 586 -28.51 9.61 -20.94
C ARG A 586 -26.98 9.78 -21.12
N TYR A 587 -26.49 10.98 -20.96
CA TYR A 587 -25.08 11.30 -21.08
C TYR A 587 -24.61 12.05 -19.86
N SER A 588 -23.42 11.74 -19.37
CA SER A 588 -22.75 12.57 -18.40
C SER A 588 -21.27 12.76 -18.75
N LEU A 589 -20.77 13.93 -18.41
CA LEU A 589 -19.39 14.34 -18.54
C LEU A 589 -18.78 14.51 -17.15
N ASN A 590 -17.60 13.96 -16.96
CA ASN A 590 -16.73 14.30 -15.84
C ASN A 590 -15.42 14.88 -16.38
N VAL A 591 -14.95 15.98 -15.79
CA VAL A 591 -13.65 16.61 -16.07
C VAL A 591 -12.87 16.70 -14.76
N ASN A 592 -11.69 16.14 -14.70
CA ASN A 592 -10.84 16.14 -13.52
C ASN A 592 -9.46 16.72 -13.85
N LEU A 593 -9.05 17.75 -13.11
CA LEU A 593 -7.68 18.26 -13.08
C LEU A 593 -7.08 17.91 -11.71
N ASN A 594 -5.99 17.16 -11.70
CA ASN A 594 -5.31 16.82 -10.46
C ASN A 594 -3.81 17.09 -10.54
N GLY A 595 -3.22 17.39 -9.38
CA GLY A 595 -1.81 17.70 -9.28
C GLY A 595 -1.20 17.26 -7.97
N ARG A 596 0.09 16.91 -8.02
CA ARG A 596 0.94 16.64 -6.87
C ARG A 596 2.16 17.54 -6.90
N LEU A 597 2.44 18.19 -5.77
CA LEU A 597 3.61 19.01 -5.52
C LEU A 597 4.41 18.40 -4.38
N GLN A 598 5.72 18.32 -4.50
CA GLN A 598 6.59 17.91 -3.40
C GLN A 598 7.90 18.70 -3.36
N SER A 599 8.41 18.89 -2.13
CA SER A 599 9.75 19.46 -1.90
C SER A 599 10.84 18.45 -2.24
N LYS A 600 12.09 18.86 -2.05
CA LYS A 600 13.25 18.00 -2.25
C LYS A 600 13.15 16.70 -1.43
N THR A 601 13.73 15.62 -1.98
CA THR A 601 13.87 14.33 -1.30
C THR A 601 15.27 14.21 -0.73
N TYR A 602 15.37 13.93 0.55
CA TYR A 602 16.63 13.80 1.26
C TYR A 602 17.29 12.44 1.02
N TYR A 603 18.60 12.46 0.77
CA TYR A 603 19.44 11.26 0.65
C TYR A 603 20.73 11.45 1.47
N PRO A 604 21.02 10.58 2.47
CA PRO A 604 22.23 10.71 3.32
C PRO A 604 23.54 10.46 2.58
N SER A 605 23.52 9.65 1.53
CA SER A 605 24.70 9.24 0.77
C SER A 605 24.77 9.85 -0.65
N TYR A 606 23.82 10.73 -1.00
CA TYR A 606 23.70 11.35 -2.32
C TYR A 606 23.28 12.82 -2.19
N GLU A 607 23.37 13.56 -3.28
CA GLU A 607 22.74 14.88 -3.36
C GLU A 607 21.22 14.76 -3.16
N ASP A 608 20.62 15.72 -2.46
CA ASP A 608 19.16 15.81 -2.34
C ASP A 608 18.53 15.91 -3.73
N ALA A 609 17.54 15.07 -4.00
CA ALA A 609 16.81 15.15 -5.26
C ALA A 609 15.83 16.36 -5.24
N PRO A 610 15.79 17.20 -6.28
CA PRO A 610 14.99 18.43 -6.30
C PRO A 610 13.49 18.14 -6.20
N GLY A 611 12.74 19.13 -5.69
CA GLY A 611 11.29 19.09 -5.69
C GLY A 611 10.69 19.20 -7.10
N TYR A 612 9.44 18.77 -7.25
CA TYR A 612 8.73 18.83 -8.51
C TYR A 612 7.21 18.99 -8.33
N GLY A 613 6.53 19.33 -9.43
CA GLY A 613 5.08 19.33 -9.55
C GLY A 613 4.64 18.56 -10.79
N ILE A 614 3.70 17.64 -10.63
CA ILE A 614 3.07 16.88 -11.73
C ILE A 614 1.59 17.21 -11.76
N TRP A 615 1.06 17.48 -12.93
CA TRP A 615 -0.35 17.78 -13.17
C TRP A 615 -0.91 16.87 -14.26
N ASN A 616 -2.18 16.44 -14.10
CA ASN A 616 -2.87 15.55 -15.00
C ASN A 616 -4.28 16.07 -15.27
N LEU A 617 -4.78 15.84 -16.48
CA LEU A 617 -6.14 16.19 -16.89
C LEU A 617 -6.84 14.99 -17.49
N TYR A 618 -8.07 14.71 -17.07
CA TYR A 618 -8.88 13.60 -17.57
C TYR A 618 -10.31 14.05 -17.86
N THR A 619 -10.89 13.43 -18.88
CA THR A 619 -12.32 13.50 -19.12
C THR A 619 -12.89 12.09 -19.23
N THR A 620 -14.08 11.90 -18.66
CA THR A 620 -14.83 10.65 -18.77
C THR A 620 -16.23 10.97 -19.26
N HIS A 621 -16.66 10.25 -20.29
CA HIS A 621 -17.95 10.41 -20.91
C HIS A 621 -18.78 9.15 -20.63
N SER A 622 -19.95 9.27 -20.01
CA SER A 622 -20.79 8.11 -19.70
C SER A 622 -22.05 8.16 -20.52
N PHE A 623 -22.33 7.10 -21.28
CA PHE A 623 -23.51 6.95 -22.14
C PHE A 623 -24.38 5.79 -21.65
N ASP A 624 -25.60 6.08 -21.17
CA ASP A 624 -26.64 5.08 -20.92
C ASP A 624 -27.26 4.66 -22.29
N VAL A 625 -26.60 3.69 -22.93
CA VAL A 625 -27.03 3.22 -24.29
C VAL A 625 -28.35 2.47 -24.18
N ALA A 626 -28.52 1.66 -23.14
CA ALA A 626 -29.74 0.93 -22.84
C ALA A 626 -29.89 0.78 -21.31
N LYS A 627 -31.08 0.40 -20.85
CA LYS A 627 -31.30 0.09 -19.42
C LYS A 627 -30.34 -0.97 -18.86
N TRP A 628 -29.77 -1.77 -19.74
CA TRP A 628 -28.87 -2.89 -19.42
C TRP A 628 -27.41 -2.64 -19.84
N ALA A 629 -27.08 -1.46 -20.44
CA ALA A 629 -25.73 -1.18 -20.95
C ALA A 629 -25.30 0.27 -20.67
N LEU A 630 -24.10 0.41 -20.10
CA LEU A 630 -23.39 1.67 -19.90
C LEU A 630 -22.04 1.59 -20.62
N ILE A 631 -21.70 2.63 -21.38
CA ILE A 631 -20.40 2.76 -22.07
C ILE A 631 -19.74 4.04 -21.58
N GLU A 632 -18.50 3.92 -21.10
CA GLU A 632 -17.73 5.02 -20.51
C GLU A 632 -16.36 5.16 -21.20
N PRO A 633 -16.25 5.83 -22.36
CA PRO A 633 -14.95 6.23 -22.89
C PRO A 633 -14.33 7.33 -22.04
N SER A 634 -13.01 7.32 -21.95
CA SER A 634 -12.23 8.34 -21.24
C SER A 634 -10.98 8.71 -22.04
N ILE A 635 -10.56 9.98 -21.92
CA ILE A 635 -9.32 10.48 -22.49
C ILE A 635 -8.66 11.38 -21.45
N GLY A 636 -7.33 11.31 -21.36
CA GLY A 636 -6.59 12.13 -20.43
C GLY A 636 -5.15 12.34 -20.86
N ILE A 637 -4.50 13.25 -20.18
CA ILE A 637 -3.08 13.58 -20.34
C ILE A 637 -2.43 13.50 -18.96
N ASP A 638 -1.51 12.55 -18.81
CA ASP A 638 -0.62 12.49 -17.67
C ASP A 638 0.53 13.47 -17.87
N ASN A 639 0.96 14.14 -16.78
CA ASN A 639 2.10 15.03 -16.76
C ASN A 639 2.02 16.12 -17.86
N ILE A 640 0.98 16.96 -17.81
CA ILE A 640 0.62 17.97 -18.82
C ILE A 640 1.81 18.91 -19.17
N PHE A 641 2.69 19.17 -18.19
CA PHE A 641 3.82 20.10 -18.33
C PHE A 641 5.13 19.41 -18.67
N ASP A 642 5.13 18.14 -19.10
CA ASP A 642 6.30 17.32 -19.44
C ASP A 642 7.42 17.38 -18.39
N ARG A 643 7.06 17.32 -17.12
CA ARG A 643 8.04 17.39 -16.04
C ARG A 643 8.77 16.07 -15.90
N VAL A 644 10.03 16.04 -16.31
CA VAL A 644 10.93 14.87 -16.22
C VAL A 644 12.24 15.34 -15.59
N ASP A 645 12.79 14.55 -14.68
CA ASP A 645 14.15 14.76 -14.19
C ASP A 645 15.12 14.09 -15.17
N ARG A 646 15.74 14.91 -16.04
CA ARG A 646 16.65 14.46 -17.10
C ARG A 646 18.12 14.49 -16.69
N ARG A 647 18.44 14.70 -15.41
CA ARG A 647 19.82 14.62 -14.93
C ARG A 647 20.35 13.21 -15.12
N ILE A 648 21.66 13.08 -15.36
CA ILE A 648 22.29 11.76 -15.41
C ILE A 648 22.34 11.19 -14.00
N ASP A 649 21.82 9.97 -13.78
CA ASP A 649 21.96 9.25 -12.52
C ASP A 649 23.41 8.85 -12.29
N SER A 650 23.91 9.00 -11.06
CA SER A 650 25.32 8.78 -10.73
C SER A 650 25.51 8.19 -9.34
N ALA A 651 26.75 7.96 -8.97
CA ALA A 651 27.14 7.55 -7.62
C ALA A 651 26.77 8.60 -6.55
N THR A 652 26.68 9.90 -6.94
CA THR A 652 26.41 11.02 -6.02
C THR A 652 25.03 11.64 -6.20
N ARG A 653 24.26 11.24 -7.22
CA ARG A 653 22.99 11.88 -7.58
C ARG A 653 21.92 10.85 -7.91
N LYS A 654 20.69 11.08 -7.41
CA LYS A 654 19.52 10.26 -7.70
C LYS A 654 18.42 11.08 -8.38
N TYR A 655 17.60 10.42 -9.21
CA TYR A 655 16.45 11.07 -9.82
C TYR A 655 15.43 11.52 -8.76
N ALA A 656 14.88 12.71 -8.96
CA ALA A 656 13.78 13.24 -8.17
C ALA A 656 12.45 12.62 -8.59
N LEU A 657 12.25 12.45 -9.88
CA LEU A 657 11.00 12.06 -10.49
C LEU A 657 11.23 10.94 -11.50
N TYR A 658 10.53 9.82 -11.27
CA TYR A 658 10.46 8.67 -12.18
C TYR A 658 9.25 8.86 -13.08
N SER A 659 9.41 9.56 -14.18
CA SER A 659 8.33 9.88 -15.12
C SER A 659 8.83 9.78 -16.56
N PRO A 660 8.08 9.15 -17.43
CA PRO A 660 8.40 9.08 -18.87
C PRO A 660 8.08 10.38 -19.63
N GLY A 661 7.57 11.41 -18.95
CA GLY A 661 7.11 12.65 -19.57
C GLY A 661 5.60 12.68 -19.79
N THR A 662 5.15 13.53 -20.72
CA THR A 662 3.74 13.67 -21.07
C THR A 662 3.23 12.43 -21.80
N MET A 663 2.10 11.88 -21.35
CA MET A 663 1.47 10.69 -21.96
C MET A 663 -0.01 10.94 -22.19
N LEU A 664 -0.48 10.55 -23.39
CA LEU A 664 -1.89 10.42 -23.67
C LEU A 664 -2.40 9.11 -23.03
N VAL A 665 -3.56 9.19 -22.39
CA VAL A 665 -4.26 8.05 -21.80
C VAL A 665 -5.63 7.94 -22.42
N VAL A 666 -5.98 6.76 -22.92
CA VAL A 666 -7.31 6.46 -23.50
C VAL A 666 -7.89 5.26 -22.78
N GLY A 667 -9.15 5.34 -22.41
CA GLY A 667 -9.85 4.27 -21.72
C GLY A 667 -11.25 4.02 -22.31
N LEU A 668 -11.70 2.78 -22.18
CA LEU A 668 -13.06 2.38 -22.51
C LEU A 668 -13.56 1.39 -21.46
N LYS A 669 -14.64 1.76 -20.78
CA LYS A 669 -15.33 0.85 -19.88
C LYS A 669 -16.72 0.54 -20.40
N VAL A 670 -17.05 -0.73 -20.42
CA VAL A 670 -18.38 -1.22 -20.80
C VAL A 670 -18.96 -2.02 -19.65
N LYS A 671 -20.17 -1.70 -19.26
CA LYS A 671 -20.87 -2.39 -18.17
C LYS A 671 -22.22 -2.88 -18.67
N PHE A 672 -22.46 -4.17 -18.57
CA PHE A 672 -23.76 -4.83 -18.76
C PHE A 672 -24.37 -5.13 -17.39
N LYS A 673 -25.66 -4.73 -17.22
CA LYS A 673 -26.42 -4.84 -15.95
C LYS A 673 -27.47 -5.93 -16.06
#